data_3d1c091b83685d9a2772a9e09e91afd2
#
_entry.id   3d1c091b83685d9a2772a9e09e91afd2
#
_cell.length_a   1.000
_cell.length_b   1.000
_cell.length_c   1.000
_cell.angle_alpha   90.00
_cell.angle_beta   90.00
_cell.angle_gamma   90.00
#
_symmetry.space_group_name_H-M   'P 1'
#
loop_
_entity.id
_entity.type
_entity.pdbx_description
1 polymer ?
#
loop_
_entity_poly.entity_id
_entity_poly.type
_entity_poly.pdbx_seq_one_letter_code
_entity_poly.pdbx_strand_id
1 'polypeptide(L)'
;MSAPHADEPRHAPPYRPQALEPRWQSAWRDARLFDADPQPGRPKWFIVELPPFATGQLHMGHARNYVLADADARFRRMQGYNVLYTTGFDTFGLPTELAAREAGCAPERLARECSEAMAAQFVRLGLGHDSRRITQYHVPAYYRWVQWVFLRLFEAGHCFRRDAPVAWCPQCEVTLAASLVDDGRCWRCKRVVSTVVQPQWFVRESTFADEMLDGLDRLAGWPDEVKKIHRDWIGRREGLRLRLPVRGRAHGLALHLDDAGWLPGVRFVAVGRRHPLAAAALRDGVQPGETILLADVAQAAGAAGAVELPIIVEDAPGDAARAGRPDAVGADRALAERHALAAPSPGAGGAPAVCDLDAMLAAGQAERVVGYRLQDWNIARNRYWGPPVPIVHCAACGPVAVPEHALPVRLPEDVDLSRPGNPLEHHARFRDVRCPRCGASARRDAQTLEAYSSPWWYHWMCKRVDVDDPFNRDDANAWLPVDLMIGGADQVRTCFFHVRMIARALRGMGIADVDEPVTTLLALGMVKQDDRKMSKSAGNAVSLASIIERYGADALRLAIIGAAAPENDVNWSDDLVRRQRAFVARLWAFVHRVAETEAGIAAAHDAGDPPAAGRPDALQRRMQDWLATGGRRIAADFRRHDYHLALKNLAFLFERLQAFDAAMRRRAPPRAEDVAILAGATRQLVLFLGPFAPHVAEELWQALGGAGLVAGAAWPGADVVRSSAATAKREAFA
;
A
#
# COMPACT_ATOMS: atom_id res chain seq x y z
N MET A 1 -11.88 -46.75 26.34
CA MET A 1 -11.57 -47.50 25.09
C MET A 1 -12.54 -47.01 24.01
N SER A 2 -12.13 -46.03 23.23
CA SER A 2 -12.93 -45.46 22.15
C SER A 2 -12.81 -46.40 20.94
N ALA A 3 -13.95 -46.75 20.37
CA ALA A 3 -14.01 -47.60 19.19
C ALA A 3 -13.21 -46.95 18.00
N PRO A 4 -12.54 -47.73 17.16
CA PRO A 4 -11.80 -47.23 16.02
C PRO A 4 -12.79 -46.60 15.03
N HIS A 5 -12.48 -45.40 14.53
CA HIS A 5 -13.18 -44.76 13.42
C HIS A 5 -13.08 -45.69 12.18
N ALA A 6 -14.13 -46.47 11.96
CA ALA A 6 -14.31 -47.25 10.74
C ALA A 6 -14.80 -46.31 9.66
N ASP A 7 -13.92 -45.79 8.80
CA ASP A 7 -14.22 -45.34 7.43
C ASP A 7 -13.04 -44.63 6.76
N GLU A 8 -11.79 -45.09 6.97
CA GLU A 8 -10.75 -44.77 6.00
C GLU A 8 -10.89 -45.68 4.79
N PRO A 9 -11.02 -45.14 3.57
CA PRO A 9 -11.05 -45.98 2.37
C PRO A 9 -9.73 -46.74 2.27
N ARG A 10 -9.80 -48.07 2.12
CA ARG A 10 -8.62 -48.95 2.11
C ARG A 10 -7.66 -48.69 0.94
N HIS A 11 -7.99 -47.76 -0.01
CA HIS A 11 -7.27 -47.57 -1.25
C HIS A 11 -6.89 -46.10 -1.58
N ALA A 12 -7.36 -45.08 -0.85
CA ALA A 12 -6.94 -43.72 -1.15
C ALA A 12 -5.42 -43.56 -0.97
N PRO A 13 -4.68 -43.06 -1.98
CA PRO A 13 -3.26 -42.82 -1.85
C PRO A 13 -3.00 -41.81 -0.71
N PRO A 14 -1.90 -41.95 0.04
CA PRO A 14 -1.63 -41.02 1.14
C PRO A 14 -1.41 -39.59 0.59
N TYR A 15 -2.07 -38.60 1.21
CA TYR A 15 -1.86 -37.22 0.85
C TYR A 15 -0.46 -36.74 1.28
N ARG A 16 0.42 -36.50 0.29
CA ARG A 16 1.82 -36.09 0.44
C ARG A 16 2.06 -34.73 -0.25
N PRO A 17 1.82 -33.60 0.44
CA PRO A 17 1.96 -32.27 -0.17
C PRO A 17 3.38 -32.01 -0.71
N GLN A 18 4.42 -32.49 0.00
CA GLN A 18 5.81 -32.29 -0.40
C GLN A 18 6.17 -32.87 -1.77
N ALA A 19 5.48 -33.92 -2.20
CA ALA A 19 5.66 -34.49 -3.55
C ALA A 19 4.68 -33.90 -4.58
N LEU A 20 3.47 -33.58 -4.13
CA LEU A 20 2.37 -33.13 -4.97
C LEU A 20 2.53 -31.65 -5.40
N GLU A 21 2.85 -30.75 -4.46
CA GLU A 21 2.90 -29.31 -4.70
C GLU A 21 3.93 -28.91 -5.77
N PRO A 22 5.20 -29.40 -5.76
CA PRO A 22 6.18 -29.06 -6.78
C PRO A 22 5.78 -29.54 -8.19
N ARG A 23 5.08 -30.68 -8.30
CA ARG A 23 4.60 -31.20 -9.58
C ARG A 23 3.61 -30.25 -10.24
N TRP A 24 2.63 -29.72 -9.47
CA TRP A 24 1.64 -28.80 -9.99
C TRP A 24 2.21 -27.42 -10.27
N GLN A 25 3.13 -26.93 -9.44
CA GLN A 25 3.86 -25.69 -9.69
C GLN A 25 4.64 -25.73 -11.01
N SER A 26 5.26 -26.88 -11.34
CA SER A 26 5.87 -27.09 -12.66
C SER A 26 4.83 -27.11 -13.79
N ALA A 27 3.73 -27.86 -13.63
CA ALA A 27 2.68 -27.94 -14.64
C ALA A 27 2.09 -26.57 -14.99
N TRP A 28 1.83 -25.73 -14.00
CA TRP A 28 1.34 -24.35 -14.23
C TRP A 28 2.34 -23.47 -14.97
N ARG A 29 3.63 -23.57 -14.64
CA ARG A 29 4.70 -22.84 -15.31
C ARG A 29 4.86 -23.30 -16.77
N ASP A 30 4.89 -24.60 -17.01
CA ASP A 30 5.07 -25.18 -18.34
C ASP A 30 3.87 -24.83 -19.26
N ALA A 31 2.67 -24.75 -18.68
CA ALA A 31 1.46 -24.30 -19.37
C ALA A 31 1.39 -22.76 -19.54
N ARG A 32 2.32 -21.99 -18.97
CA ARG A 32 2.28 -20.52 -18.92
C ARG A 32 0.93 -19.99 -18.44
N LEU A 33 0.35 -20.66 -17.45
CA LEU A 33 -1.05 -20.45 -17.04
C LEU A 33 -1.34 -19.04 -16.54
N PHE A 34 -0.33 -18.37 -15.97
CA PHE A 34 -0.46 -17.06 -15.34
C PHE A 34 0.06 -15.91 -16.19
N ASP A 35 0.62 -16.20 -17.36
CA ASP A 35 1.03 -15.16 -18.31
C ASP A 35 -0.19 -14.35 -18.73
N ALA A 36 -0.09 -13.02 -18.64
CA ALA A 36 -1.18 -12.10 -18.96
C ALA A 36 -0.72 -11.04 -19.95
N ASP A 37 -1.25 -11.12 -21.16
CA ASP A 37 -1.10 -10.09 -22.18
C ASP A 37 -2.47 -9.43 -22.45
N PRO A 38 -2.55 -8.15 -22.87
CA PRO A 38 -3.80 -7.51 -23.20
C PRO A 38 -4.62 -8.32 -24.21
N GLN A 39 -5.89 -8.58 -23.92
CA GLN A 39 -6.80 -9.35 -24.78
C GLN A 39 -8.03 -8.49 -25.09
N PRO A 40 -8.11 -7.88 -26.29
CA PRO A 40 -9.29 -7.11 -26.70
C PRO A 40 -10.58 -7.94 -26.60
N GLY A 41 -11.63 -7.36 -26.03
CA GLY A 41 -12.92 -8.01 -25.88
C GLY A 41 -13.06 -8.94 -24.67
N ARG A 42 -12.01 -9.20 -23.91
CA ARG A 42 -12.06 -9.89 -22.64
C ARG A 42 -11.95 -8.89 -21.49
N PRO A 43 -12.84 -8.91 -20.48
CA PRO A 43 -12.76 -7.99 -19.34
C PRO A 43 -11.44 -8.25 -18.60
N LYS A 44 -10.74 -7.16 -18.27
CA LYS A 44 -9.49 -7.24 -17.50
C LYS A 44 -9.77 -7.30 -16.01
N TRP A 45 -8.85 -7.90 -15.27
CA TRP A 45 -8.79 -7.79 -13.81
C TRP A 45 -7.32 -7.65 -13.39
N PHE A 46 -6.93 -6.49 -12.94
CA PHE A 46 -5.57 -6.20 -12.51
C PHE A 46 -5.50 -6.14 -10.99
N ILE A 47 -4.71 -7.04 -10.41
CA ILE A 47 -4.48 -7.11 -8.96
C ILE A 47 -3.06 -6.70 -8.67
N VAL A 48 -2.89 -5.85 -7.67
CA VAL A 48 -1.59 -5.47 -7.13
C VAL A 48 -1.56 -5.62 -5.62
N GLU A 49 -0.40 -5.98 -5.13
CA GLU A 49 -0.07 -6.04 -3.72
C GLU A 49 1.21 -5.24 -3.46
N LEU A 50 1.43 -4.87 -2.20
CA LEU A 50 2.63 -4.14 -1.85
C LEU A 50 3.86 -5.05 -1.96
N PRO A 51 4.89 -4.64 -2.74
CA PRO A 51 6.13 -5.38 -2.84
C PRO A 51 6.81 -5.54 -1.47
N PRO A 52 7.29 -6.74 -1.12
CA PRO A 52 7.94 -6.97 0.16
C PRO A 52 9.32 -6.32 0.21
N PHE A 53 9.72 -5.83 1.39
CA PHE A 53 11.10 -5.40 1.63
C PHE A 53 12.06 -6.60 1.61
N ALA A 54 13.09 -6.53 0.76
CA ALA A 54 14.08 -7.59 0.59
C ALA A 54 15.13 -7.59 1.72
N THR A 55 14.70 -7.85 2.96
CA THR A 55 15.56 -7.91 4.16
C THR A 55 15.52 -9.30 4.84
N GLY A 56 15.32 -10.36 4.06
CA GLY A 56 15.26 -11.74 4.51
C GLY A 56 14.08 -12.50 3.93
N GLN A 57 13.47 -13.41 4.69
CA GLN A 57 12.38 -14.26 4.24
C GLN A 57 11.00 -13.59 4.44
N LEU A 58 9.97 -14.10 3.76
CA LEU A 58 8.59 -13.71 3.99
C LEU A 58 8.15 -14.09 5.41
N HIS A 59 7.27 -13.31 5.98
CA HIS A 59 6.57 -13.60 7.25
C HIS A 59 5.07 -13.77 7.02
N MET A 60 4.34 -14.20 8.05
CA MET A 60 2.91 -14.52 7.93
C MET A 60 2.04 -13.35 7.48
N GLY A 61 2.41 -12.09 7.79
CA GLY A 61 1.73 -10.90 7.26
C GLY A 61 1.84 -10.80 5.74
N HIS A 62 3.03 -11.07 5.17
CA HIS A 62 3.23 -11.18 3.73
C HIS A 62 2.39 -12.33 3.14
N ALA A 63 2.43 -13.52 3.77
CA ALA A 63 1.68 -14.66 3.29
C ALA A 63 0.17 -14.37 3.24
N ARG A 64 -0.38 -13.64 4.23
CA ARG A 64 -1.78 -13.23 4.24
C ARG A 64 -2.13 -12.35 3.05
N ASN A 65 -1.30 -11.35 2.78
CA ASN A 65 -1.48 -10.44 1.66
C ASN A 65 -1.55 -11.20 0.33
N TYR A 66 -0.52 -12.01 0.06
CA TYR A 66 -0.36 -12.70 -1.22
C TYR A 66 -1.34 -13.85 -1.43
N VAL A 67 -1.68 -14.59 -0.38
CA VAL A 67 -2.65 -15.69 -0.48
C VAL A 67 -4.06 -15.19 -0.78
N LEU A 68 -4.48 -14.05 -0.18
CA LEU A 68 -5.78 -13.46 -0.48
C LEU A 68 -5.83 -12.90 -1.90
N ALA A 69 -4.75 -12.26 -2.37
CA ALA A 69 -4.63 -11.77 -3.73
C ALA A 69 -4.68 -12.91 -4.76
N ASP A 70 -3.93 -13.99 -4.52
CA ASP A 70 -3.92 -15.15 -5.41
C ASP A 70 -5.28 -15.87 -5.46
N ALA A 71 -5.97 -15.96 -4.33
CA ALA A 71 -7.32 -16.56 -4.29
C ALA A 71 -8.31 -15.75 -5.15
N ASP A 72 -8.28 -14.41 -5.07
CA ASP A 72 -9.09 -13.55 -5.94
C ASP A 72 -8.68 -13.69 -7.41
N ALA A 73 -7.38 -13.66 -7.70
CA ALA A 73 -6.85 -13.82 -9.06
C ALA A 73 -7.32 -15.12 -9.73
N ARG A 74 -7.26 -16.24 -9.01
CA ARG A 74 -7.73 -17.55 -9.51
C ARG A 74 -9.24 -17.54 -9.72
N PHE A 75 -10.01 -17.01 -8.76
CA PHE A 75 -11.45 -16.89 -8.90
C PHE A 75 -11.84 -16.06 -10.13
N ARG A 76 -11.23 -14.88 -10.32
CA ARG A 76 -11.49 -14.01 -11.47
C ARG A 76 -11.13 -14.66 -12.79
N ARG A 77 -10.01 -15.40 -12.84
CA ARG A 77 -9.64 -16.17 -14.03
C ARG A 77 -10.70 -17.22 -14.39
N MET A 78 -11.20 -17.96 -13.40
CA MET A 78 -12.28 -18.93 -13.59
C MET A 78 -13.62 -18.25 -13.98
N GLN A 79 -13.83 -16.99 -13.62
CA GLN A 79 -14.97 -16.17 -14.06
C GLN A 79 -14.81 -15.66 -15.52
N GLY A 80 -13.69 -15.93 -16.18
CA GLY A 80 -13.45 -15.54 -17.56
C GLY A 80 -12.70 -14.21 -17.74
N TYR A 81 -12.27 -13.55 -16.66
CA TYR A 81 -11.45 -12.34 -16.77
C TYR A 81 -10.06 -12.63 -17.33
N ASN A 82 -9.51 -11.66 -18.06
CA ASN A 82 -8.07 -11.59 -18.34
C ASN A 82 -7.38 -11.01 -17.11
N VAL A 83 -6.67 -11.85 -16.34
CA VAL A 83 -6.16 -11.49 -15.03
C VAL A 83 -4.68 -11.18 -15.09
N LEU A 84 -4.29 -9.94 -14.80
CA LEU A 84 -2.93 -9.55 -14.52
C LEU A 84 -2.71 -9.58 -13.00
N TYR A 85 -1.85 -10.50 -12.55
CA TYR A 85 -1.41 -10.59 -11.17
C TYR A 85 0.10 -10.78 -11.16
N THR A 86 0.81 -9.82 -10.58
CA THR A 86 2.26 -9.81 -10.49
C THR A 86 2.73 -9.03 -9.28
N THR A 87 4.03 -9.04 -9.01
CA THR A 87 4.64 -8.36 -7.87
C THR A 87 6.03 -7.82 -8.22
N GLY A 88 6.69 -7.22 -7.26
CA GLY A 88 8.10 -6.83 -7.30
C GLY A 88 8.75 -7.06 -5.95
N PHE A 89 10.00 -6.58 -5.80
CA PHE A 89 10.70 -6.57 -4.52
C PHE A 89 11.20 -5.16 -4.23
N ASP A 90 10.81 -4.61 -3.07
CA ASP A 90 11.36 -3.35 -2.56
C ASP A 90 12.72 -3.64 -1.95
N THR A 91 13.76 -3.39 -2.74
CA THR A 91 15.13 -3.79 -2.44
C THR A 91 16.01 -2.64 -2.00
N PHE A 92 15.55 -1.39 -2.12
CA PHE A 92 16.25 -0.22 -1.65
C PHE A 92 15.90 0.13 -0.19
N GLY A 93 16.65 1.05 0.39
CA GLY A 93 16.32 1.63 1.66
C GLY A 93 17.31 1.32 2.79
N LEU A 94 17.15 2.06 3.89
CA LEU A 94 18.01 1.97 5.06
C LEU A 94 18.03 0.56 5.71
N PRO A 95 16.90 -0.16 5.79
CA PRO A 95 16.93 -1.50 6.39
C PRO A 95 17.87 -2.47 5.67
N THR A 96 17.87 -2.47 4.33
CA THR A 96 18.77 -3.31 3.52
C THR A 96 20.22 -2.86 3.63
N GLU A 97 20.47 -1.54 3.60
CA GLU A 97 21.83 -1.00 3.78
C GLU A 97 22.44 -1.40 5.12
N LEU A 98 21.69 -1.27 6.20
CA LEU A 98 22.16 -1.62 7.53
C LEU A 98 22.35 -3.12 7.71
N ALA A 99 21.45 -3.95 7.17
CA ALA A 99 21.60 -5.40 7.20
C ALA A 99 22.84 -5.86 6.41
N ALA A 100 23.11 -5.22 5.28
CA ALA A 100 24.30 -5.50 4.48
C ALA A 100 25.61 -5.12 5.21
N ARG A 101 25.63 -3.97 5.89
CA ARG A 101 26.76 -3.57 6.76
C ARG A 101 27.02 -4.58 7.87
N GLU A 102 25.96 -5.06 8.54
CA GLU A 102 26.07 -6.10 9.58
C GLU A 102 26.60 -7.43 9.04
N ALA A 103 26.15 -7.80 7.83
CA ALA A 103 26.59 -9.02 7.15
C ALA A 103 27.96 -8.88 6.48
N GLY A 104 28.57 -7.69 6.48
CA GLY A 104 29.86 -7.44 5.82
C GLY A 104 29.82 -7.66 4.31
N CYS A 105 28.68 -7.34 3.65
CA CYS A 105 28.51 -7.57 2.22
C CYS A 105 27.93 -6.33 1.52
N ALA A 106 28.01 -6.33 0.18
CA ALA A 106 27.38 -5.28 -0.62
C ALA A 106 25.84 -5.35 -0.52
N PRO A 107 25.12 -4.20 -0.38
CA PRO A 107 23.67 -4.16 -0.31
C PRO A 107 22.97 -4.79 -1.53
N GLU A 108 23.55 -4.66 -2.72
CA GLU A 108 23.06 -5.29 -3.94
C GLU A 108 23.03 -6.81 -3.83
N ARG A 109 24.13 -7.42 -3.32
CA ARG A 109 24.19 -8.86 -3.12
C ARG A 109 23.13 -9.34 -2.15
N LEU A 110 23.00 -8.66 -1.01
CA LEU A 110 21.97 -9.02 -0.01
C LEU A 110 20.56 -8.87 -0.58
N ALA A 111 20.29 -7.78 -1.28
CA ALA A 111 18.98 -7.51 -1.90
C ALA A 111 18.62 -8.60 -2.92
N ARG A 112 19.56 -9.01 -3.76
CA ARG A 112 19.37 -10.08 -4.74
C ARG A 112 19.12 -11.42 -4.08
N GLU A 113 19.97 -11.84 -3.14
CA GLU A 113 19.81 -13.12 -2.41
C GLU A 113 18.47 -13.19 -1.66
N CYS A 114 18.07 -12.10 -0.99
CA CYS A 114 16.78 -12.03 -0.32
C CYS A 114 15.60 -12.10 -1.29
N SER A 115 15.68 -11.40 -2.44
CA SER A 115 14.62 -11.43 -3.46
C SER A 115 14.47 -12.82 -4.07
N GLU A 116 15.57 -13.50 -4.37
CA GLU A 116 15.57 -14.87 -4.89
C GLU A 116 14.95 -15.86 -3.87
N ALA A 117 15.29 -15.71 -2.59
CA ALA A 117 14.71 -16.52 -1.51
C ALA A 117 13.20 -16.29 -1.36
N MET A 118 12.75 -15.03 -1.45
CA MET A 118 11.33 -14.68 -1.40
C MET A 118 10.58 -15.18 -2.64
N ALA A 119 11.17 -15.06 -3.84
CA ALA A 119 10.60 -15.60 -5.07
C ALA A 119 10.39 -17.12 -4.98
N ALA A 120 11.36 -17.85 -4.43
CA ALA A 120 11.21 -19.28 -4.16
C ALA A 120 10.06 -19.56 -3.17
N GLN A 121 9.84 -18.71 -2.16
CA GLN A 121 8.72 -18.85 -1.24
C GLN A 121 7.39 -18.54 -1.91
N PHE A 122 7.30 -17.61 -2.86
CA PHE A 122 6.10 -17.39 -3.68
C PHE A 122 5.72 -18.64 -4.47
N VAL A 123 6.71 -19.27 -5.11
CA VAL A 123 6.48 -20.54 -5.84
C VAL A 123 5.98 -21.63 -4.88
N ARG A 124 6.62 -21.78 -3.72
CA ARG A 124 6.21 -22.78 -2.72
C ARG A 124 4.79 -22.54 -2.16
N LEU A 125 4.33 -21.28 -2.06
CA LEU A 125 2.95 -20.93 -1.71
C LEU A 125 1.96 -21.23 -2.84
N GLY A 126 2.45 -21.52 -4.05
CA GLY A 126 1.62 -21.73 -5.23
C GLY A 126 1.00 -20.45 -5.77
N LEU A 127 1.66 -19.30 -5.63
CA LEU A 127 1.15 -18.03 -6.14
C LEU A 127 1.23 -17.96 -7.65
N GLY A 128 0.16 -17.49 -8.28
CA GLY A 128 -0.01 -17.41 -9.74
C GLY A 128 0.43 -16.06 -10.32
N HIS A 129 1.63 -15.59 -9.98
CA HIS A 129 2.19 -14.37 -10.56
C HIS A 129 2.62 -14.55 -12.02
N ASP A 130 2.41 -13.51 -12.84
CA ASP A 130 3.09 -13.40 -14.15
C ASP A 130 4.57 -13.11 -13.92
N SER A 131 5.40 -14.14 -13.98
CA SER A 131 6.84 -14.05 -13.70
C SER A 131 7.60 -13.16 -14.68
N ARG A 132 7.06 -12.86 -15.85
CA ARG A 132 7.65 -11.96 -16.86
C ARG A 132 7.64 -10.49 -16.44
N ARG A 133 6.94 -10.16 -15.33
CA ARG A 133 6.71 -8.78 -14.84
C ARG A 133 7.27 -8.55 -13.44
N ILE A 134 7.81 -9.60 -12.80
CA ILE A 134 8.43 -9.48 -11.48
C ILE A 134 9.72 -8.67 -11.61
N THR A 135 9.87 -7.66 -10.77
CA THR A 135 11.06 -6.78 -10.77
C THR A 135 11.66 -6.59 -9.39
N GLN A 136 12.92 -6.16 -9.38
CA GLN A 136 13.66 -5.73 -8.20
C GLN A 136 14.01 -4.24 -8.34
N TYR A 137 13.73 -3.43 -7.33
CA TYR A 137 13.86 -1.97 -7.43
C TYR A 137 15.30 -1.47 -7.58
N HIS A 138 16.29 -2.25 -7.11
CA HIS A 138 17.71 -1.86 -7.23
C HIS A 138 18.32 -2.11 -8.61
N VAL A 139 17.63 -2.81 -9.52
CA VAL A 139 18.18 -3.04 -10.87
C VAL A 139 18.15 -1.73 -11.67
N PRO A 140 19.28 -1.40 -12.38
CA PRO A 140 19.37 -0.15 -13.14
C PRO A 140 18.25 0.06 -14.15
N ALA A 141 17.76 -1.00 -14.78
CA ALA A 141 16.63 -0.95 -15.72
C ALA A 141 15.34 -0.45 -15.07
N TYR A 142 15.12 -0.70 -13.76
CA TYR A 142 13.97 -0.20 -13.03
C TYR A 142 14.19 1.21 -12.50
N TYR A 143 15.26 1.45 -11.69
CA TYR A 143 15.41 2.75 -11.04
C TYR A 143 15.79 3.90 -12.00
N ARG A 144 16.23 3.62 -13.22
CA ARG A 144 16.30 4.58 -14.31
C ARG A 144 14.99 5.37 -14.44
N TRP A 145 13.87 4.68 -14.34
CA TRP A 145 12.56 5.28 -14.48
C TRP A 145 12.10 6.02 -13.23
N VAL A 146 12.54 5.60 -12.05
CA VAL A 146 12.38 6.41 -10.83
C VAL A 146 13.05 7.77 -10.99
N GLN A 147 14.28 7.77 -11.51
CA GLN A 147 15.03 8.99 -11.80
C GLN A 147 14.36 9.81 -12.90
N TRP A 148 13.83 9.18 -13.93
CA TRP A 148 13.11 9.86 -15.01
C TRP A 148 11.84 10.55 -14.50
N VAL A 149 11.02 9.88 -13.70
CA VAL A 149 9.83 10.48 -13.07
C VAL A 149 10.22 11.67 -12.20
N PHE A 150 11.28 11.54 -11.40
CA PHE A 150 11.82 12.66 -10.63
C PHE A 150 12.18 13.86 -11.53
N LEU A 151 12.85 13.63 -12.66
CA LEU A 151 13.19 14.70 -13.59
C LEU A 151 11.96 15.37 -14.18
N ARG A 152 10.93 14.59 -14.56
CA ARG A 152 9.66 15.17 -15.05
C ARG A 152 8.98 16.04 -13.98
N LEU A 153 8.92 15.57 -12.74
CA LEU A 153 8.39 16.35 -11.62
C LEU A 153 9.22 17.61 -11.33
N PHE A 154 10.55 17.52 -11.45
CA PHE A 154 11.44 18.67 -11.28
C PHE A 154 11.25 19.72 -12.39
N GLU A 155 11.19 19.31 -13.66
CA GLU A 155 10.95 20.19 -14.82
C GLU A 155 9.56 20.86 -14.76
N ALA A 156 8.54 20.13 -14.27
CA ALA A 156 7.20 20.66 -14.06
C ALA A 156 7.09 21.57 -12.80
N GLY A 157 8.16 21.74 -12.02
CA GLY A 157 8.16 22.56 -10.82
C GLY A 157 7.49 21.92 -9.60
N HIS A 158 7.15 20.63 -9.68
CA HIS A 158 6.59 19.89 -8.55
C HIS A 158 7.65 19.40 -7.56
N CYS A 159 8.90 19.25 -8.00
CA CYS A 159 10.03 18.95 -7.11
C CYS A 159 10.89 20.18 -6.88
N PHE A 160 11.29 20.40 -5.64
CA PHE A 160 12.15 21.51 -5.25
C PHE A 160 13.05 21.13 -4.07
N ARG A 161 14.13 21.90 -3.88
CA ARG A 161 15.11 21.70 -2.82
C ARG A 161 15.09 22.88 -1.83
N ARG A 162 15.07 22.57 -0.54
CA ARG A 162 15.20 23.56 0.54
C ARG A 162 15.91 22.97 1.74
N ASP A 163 16.44 23.82 2.59
CA ASP A 163 16.93 23.42 3.89
C ASP A 163 15.75 23.06 4.80
N ALA A 164 15.87 21.92 5.46
CA ALA A 164 14.83 21.42 6.34
C ALA A 164 15.43 20.68 7.55
N PRO A 165 14.75 20.73 8.70
CA PRO A 165 15.11 19.91 9.84
C PRO A 165 14.82 18.43 9.53
N VAL A 166 15.81 17.57 9.77
CA VAL A 166 15.70 16.12 9.64
C VAL A 166 16.18 15.45 10.91
N ALA A 167 15.55 14.31 11.25
CA ALA A 167 15.98 13.51 12.39
C ALA A 167 17.32 12.84 12.09
N TRP A 168 18.27 12.94 13.00
CA TRP A 168 19.62 12.37 12.91
C TRP A 168 19.85 11.42 14.07
N CYS A 169 20.28 10.20 13.78
CA CYS A 169 20.71 9.25 14.79
C CYS A 169 22.23 9.35 14.98
N PRO A 170 22.74 9.85 16.12
CA PRO A 170 24.19 9.99 16.31
C PRO A 170 24.94 8.67 16.44
N GLN A 171 24.25 7.56 16.80
CA GLN A 171 24.87 6.24 16.94
C GLN A 171 24.92 5.48 15.61
N CYS A 172 23.89 5.62 14.75
CA CYS A 172 23.85 4.98 13.44
C CYS A 172 24.46 5.88 12.36
N GLU A 173 24.66 7.16 12.66
CA GLU A 173 25.17 8.21 11.77
C GLU A 173 24.40 8.32 10.45
N VAL A 174 23.05 8.28 10.57
CA VAL A 174 22.14 8.32 9.43
C VAL A 174 21.00 9.31 9.71
N THR A 175 20.47 9.91 8.64
CA THR A 175 19.21 10.61 8.68
C THR A 175 18.04 9.62 8.66
N LEU A 176 17.03 9.89 9.46
CA LEU A 176 15.86 9.03 9.62
C LEU A 176 14.62 9.69 9.01
N ALA A 177 13.79 8.90 8.32
CA ALA A 177 12.42 9.30 8.03
C ALA A 177 11.61 9.35 9.34
N ALA A 178 10.55 10.17 9.39
CA ALA A 178 9.70 10.29 10.57
C ALA A 178 9.13 8.92 11.02
N SER A 179 8.83 8.03 10.09
CA SER A 179 8.38 6.65 10.35
C SER A 179 9.42 5.75 11.03
N LEU A 180 10.70 6.17 11.05
CA LEU A 180 11.81 5.45 11.69
C LEU A 180 12.23 6.08 13.02
N VAL A 181 11.43 7.01 13.53
CA VAL A 181 11.60 7.64 14.86
C VAL A 181 10.40 7.23 15.71
N ASP A 182 10.67 6.56 16.81
CA ASP A 182 9.68 6.05 17.75
C ASP A 182 9.92 6.73 19.11
N ASP A 183 8.97 7.54 19.57
CA ASP A 183 9.07 8.33 20.80
C ASP A 183 10.41 9.10 20.93
N GLY A 184 10.79 9.83 19.87
CA GLY A 184 12.05 10.59 19.82
C GLY A 184 13.32 9.73 19.76
N ARG A 185 13.20 8.43 19.51
CA ARG A 185 14.30 7.46 19.48
C ARG A 185 14.42 6.78 18.12
N CYS A 186 15.65 6.43 17.79
CA CYS A 186 15.93 5.64 16.59
C CYS A 186 15.27 4.26 16.69
N TRP A 187 14.51 3.87 15.69
CA TRP A 187 13.82 2.57 15.61
C TRP A 187 14.76 1.36 15.83
N ARG A 188 16.04 1.51 15.44
CA ARG A 188 17.05 0.44 15.49
C ARG A 188 17.81 0.40 16.81
N CYS A 189 18.60 1.45 17.11
CA CYS A 189 19.50 1.47 18.27
C CYS A 189 18.83 2.02 19.54
N LYS A 190 17.59 2.51 19.46
CA LYS A 190 16.80 3.10 20.56
C LYS A 190 17.45 4.32 21.22
N ARG A 191 18.54 4.89 20.65
CA ARG A 191 19.12 6.14 21.09
C ARG A 191 18.22 7.32 20.72
N VAL A 192 18.27 8.35 21.55
CA VAL A 192 17.58 9.63 21.28
C VAL A 192 18.13 10.21 19.98
N VAL A 193 17.23 10.65 19.09
CA VAL A 193 17.61 11.32 17.85
C VAL A 193 17.80 12.82 18.10
N SER A 194 18.71 13.43 17.34
CA SER A 194 18.84 14.89 17.26
C SER A 194 18.20 15.42 15.99
N THR A 195 18.03 16.73 15.90
CA THR A 195 17.58 17.38 14.67
C THR A 195 18.76 18.13 14.04
N VAL A 196 18.98 17.90 12.75
CA VAL A 196 19.98 18.64 11.95
C VAL A 196 19.29 19.31 10.78
N VAL A 197 19.74 20.51 10.41
CA VAL A 197 19.23 21.24 9.24
C VAL A 197 20.14 20.92 8.06
N GLN A 198 19.57 20.41 6.99
CA GLN A 198 20.31 20.10 5.77
C GLN A 198 19.41 20.24 4.54
N PRO A 199 20.00 20.46 3.34
CA PRO A 199 19.26 20.53 2.10
C PRO A 199 18.54 19.20 1.81
N GLN A 200 17.24 19.28 1.48
CA GLN A 200 16.37 18.14 1.19
C GLN A 200 15.53 18.39 -0.07
N TRP A 201 15.19 17.31 -0.78
CA TRP A 201 14.28 17.36 -1.91
C TRP A 201 12.85 17.04 -1.47
N PHE A 202 11.92 17.83 -1.97
CA PHE A 202 10.49 17.70 -1.70
C PHE A 202 9.66 17.62 -2.96
N VAL A 203 8.54 16.89 -2.89
CA VAL A 203 7.44 17.00 -3.85
C VAL A 203 6.35 17.86 -3.24
N ARG A 204 5.82 18.81 -4.02
CA ARG A 204 4.76 19.74 -3.63
C ARG A 204 3.41 19.03 -3.67
N GLU A 205 3.06 18.31 -2.61
CA GLU A 205 1.81 17.56 -2.51
C GLU A 205 0.58 18.45 -2.41
N SER A 206 0.72 19.62 -1.81
CA SER A 206 -0.36 20.59 -1.66
C SER A 206 -0.96 21.06 -2.99
N THR A 207 -0.22 20.99 -4.10
CA THR A 207 -0.71 21.28 -5.45
C THR A 207 -1.89 20.42 -5.86
N PHE A 208 -1.95 19.18 -5.38
CA PHE A 208 -2.96 18.19 -5.75
C PHE A 208 -4.03 17.99 -4.68
N ALA A 209 -3.98 18.76 -3.59
CA ALA A 209 -4.79 18.54 -2.39
C ALA A 209 -6.29 18.56 -2.66
N ASP A 210 -6.81 19.56 -3.37
CA ASP A 210 -8.24 19.68 -3.67
C ASP A 210 -8.68 18.56 -4.63
N GLU A 211 -7.94 18.30 -5.71
CA GLU A 211 -8.27 17.18 -6.62
C GLU A 211 -8.26 15.82 -5.90
N MET A 212 -7.36 15.65 -4.92
CA MET A 212 -7.32 14.43 -4.12
C MET A 212 -8.52 14.32 -3.19
N LEU A 213 -9.02 15.43 -2.64
CA LEU A 213 -10.24 15.46 -1.83
C LEU A 213 -11.48 15.14 -2.66
N ASP A 214 -11.64 15.81 -3.81
CA ASP A 214 -12.76 15.61 -4.72
C ASP A 214 -12.78 14.17 -5.28
N GLY A 215 -11.60 13.61 -5.52
CA GLY A 215 -11.45 12.23 -6.00
C GLY A 215 -11.93 11.17 -4.99
N LEU A 216 -11.92 11.46 -3.67
CA LEU A 216 -12.33 10.49 -2.64
C LEU A 216 -13.80 10.07 -2.78
N ASP A 217 -14.65 10.95 -3.24
CA ASP A 217 -16.09 10.68 -3.38
C ASP A 217 -16.37 9.72 -4.55
N ARG A 218 -15.46 9.63 -5.52
CA ARG A 218 -15.53 8.69 -6.65
C ARG A 218 -14.98 7.29 -6.31
N LEU A 219 -14.30 7.12 -5.18
CA LEU A 219 -13.68 5.86 -4.75
C LEU A 219 -14.68 4.98 -3.96
N ALA A 220 -15.72 4.49 -4.64
CA ALA A 220 -16.76 3.64 -4.01
C ALA A 220 -16.18 2.32 -3.44
N GLY A 221 -15.13 1.76 -4.05
CA GLY A 221 -14.45 0.54 -3.61
C GLY A 221 -13.41 0.74 -2.50
N TRP A 222 -13.30 1.95 -1.93
CA TRP A 222 -12.37 2.22 -0.83
C TRP A 222 -13.11 2.27 0.51
N PRO A 223 -12.53 1.69 1.60
CA PRO A 223 -13.11 1.78 2.93
C PRO A 223 -13.29 3.24 3.38
N ASP A 224 -14.44 3.55 3.98
CA ASP A 224 -14.75 4.92 4.42
C ASP A 224 -13.77 5.45 5.46
N GLU A 225 -13.23 4.57 6.31
CA GLU A 225 -12.19 4.91 7.26
C GLU A 225 -10.90 5.39 6.57
N VAL A 226 -10.50 4.72 5.49
CA VAL A 226 -9.33 5.14 4.69
C VAL A 226 -9.58 6.51 4.05
N LYS A 227 -10.77 6.71 3.47
CA LYS A 227 -11.15 8.01 2.90
C LYS A 227 -11.15 9.11 3.96
N LYS A 228 -11.65 8.81 5.17
CA LYS A 228 -11.60 9.74 6.31
C LYS A 228 -10.17 10.06 6.71
N ILE A 229 -9.29 9.05 6.81
CA ILE A 229 -7.87 9.27 7.14
C ILE A 229 -7.20 10.18 6.10
N HIS A 230 -7.50 10.01 4.79
CA HIS A 230 -6.97 10.89 3.75
C HIS A 230 -7.52 12.31 3.86
N ARG A 231 -8.83 12.52 4.11
CA ARG A 231 -9.40 13.85 4.36
C ARG A 231 -8.73 14.54 5.55
N ASP A 232 -8.60 13.80 6.66
CA ASP A 232 -7.96 14.32 7.88
C ASP A 232 -6.46 14.59 7.67
N TRP A 233 -5.77 13.80 6.84
CA TRP A 233 -4.36 13.99 6.51
C TRP A 233 -4.13 15.23 5.67
N ILE A 234 -4.93 15.42 4.61
CA ILE A 234 -4.92 16.64 3.80
C ILE A 234 -5.29 17.82 4.65
N GLY A 235 -6.33 17.71 5.46
CA GLY A 235 -6.72 18.71 6.45
C GLY A 235 -6.95 20.09 5.83
N ARG A 236 -7.80 20.14 4.79
CA ARG A 236 -8.20 21.41 4.15
C ARG A 236 -8.83 22.33 5.17
N ARG A 237 -8.37 23.55 5.21
CA ARG A 237 -8.86 24.60 6.12
C ARG A 237 -9.07 25.88 5.36
N GLU A 238 -10.09 26.62 5.75
CA GLU A 238 -10.29 27.98 5.31
C GLU A 238 -9.66 28.92 6.33
N GLY A 239 -8.54 29.47 5.95
CA GLY A 239 -7.76 30.40 6.75
C GLY A 239 -7.87 31.82 6.23
N LEU A 240 -7.12 32.71 6.88
CA LEU A 240 -7.00 34.11 6.49
C LEU A 240 -5.53 34.48 6.30
N ARG A 241 -5.24 35.14 5.20
CA ARG A 241 -4.01 35.92 5.08
C ARG A 241 -4.30 37.35 5.55
N LEU A 242 -3.62 37.80 6.59
CA LEU A 242 -3.80 39.11 7.13
C LEU A 242 -2.64 40.02 6.74
N ARG A 243 -2.95 41.29 6.40
CA ARG A 243 -1.98 42.36 6.15
C ARG A 243 -2.35 43.51 7.06
N LEU A 244 -1.68 43.59 8.20
CA LEU A 244 -1.98 44.58 9.22
C LEU A 244 -1.04 45.78 9.07
N PRO A 245 -1.53 47.01 8.87
CA PRO A 245 -0.71 48.20 8.97
C PRO A 245 -0.08 48.31 10.35
N VAL A 246 1.13 48.80 10.43
CA VAL A 246 1.82 49.10 11.68
C VAL A 246 1.92 50.61 11.83
N ARG A 247 1.45 51.15 12.96
CA ARG A 247 1.41 52.59 13.20
C ARG A 247 2.81 53.19 13.06
N GLY A 248 2.94 54.23 12.23
CA GLY A 248 4.21 54.95 12.03
C GLY A 248 5.23 54.22 11.14
N ARG A 249 4.86 53.10 10.52
CA ARG A 249 5.74 52.34 9.64
C ARG A 249 5.19 52.31 8.20
N ALA A 250 6.09 52.36 7.22
CA ALA A 250 5.74 52.27 5.81
C ALA A 250 5.31 50.85 5.39
N HIS A 251 5.76 49.81 6.12
CA HIS A 251 5.48 48.42 5.86
C HIS A 251 4.62 47.85 6.97
N GLY A 252 3.57 47.10 6.57
CA GLY A 252 2.69 46.36 7.47
C GLY A 252 3.24 44.97 7.82
N LEU A 253 2.54 44.29 8.70
CA LEU A 253 2.75 42.90 9.08
C LEU A 253 1.90 41.97 8.19
N ALA A 254 2.51 40.94 7.65
CA ALA A 254 1.81 39.84 7.01
C ALA A 254 1.81 38.60 7.91
N LEU A 255 0.64 38.08 8.21
CA LEU A 255 0.49 36.85 8.98
C LEU A 255 -0.63 35.98 8.44
N HIS A 256 -0.64 34.71 8.85
CA HIS A 256 -1.59 33.73 8.43
C HIS A 256 -2.34 33.16 9.62
N LEU A 257 -3.67 33.03 9.50
CA LEU A 257 -4.52 32.27 10.42
C LEU A 257 -5.01 31.02 9.71
N ASP A 258 -4.76 29.87 10.28
CA ASP A 258 -5.18 28.56 9.74
C ASP A 258 -6.70 28.35 9.81
N ASP A 259 -7.41 29.14 10.63
CA ASP A 259 -8.84 29.09 10.83
C ASP A 259 -9.39 30.51 10.98
N ALA A 260 -10.30 30.89 10.09
CA ALA A 260 -10.94 32.20 10.13
C ALA A 260 -11.72 32.45 11.43
N GLY A 261 -12.27 31.40 12.05
CA GLY A 261 -12.93 31.46 13.35
C GLY A 261 -12.03 31.87 14.51
N TRP A 262 -10.72 31.89 14.30
CA TRP A 262 -9.76 32.33 15.30
C TRP A 262 -9.63 33.84 15.38
N LEU A 263 -10.04 34.57 14.36
CA LEU A 263 -9.84 36.01 14.27
C LEU A 263 -10.41 36.80 15.45
N PRO A 264 -11.63 36.55 15.97
CA PRO A 264 -12.19 37.30 17.10
C PRO A 264 -11.39 37.17 18.39
N GLY A 265 -10.63 36.06 18.56
CA GLY A 265 -9.79 35.79 19.73
C GLY A 265 -8.38 36.38 19.66
N VAL A 266 -7.98 37.00 18.56
CA VAL A 266 -6.63 37.58 18.41
C VAL A 266 -6.50 38.82 19.31
N ARG A 267 -5.43 38.88 20.11
CA ARG A 267 -5.17 39.94 21.07
C ARG A 267 -3.82 40.62 20.88
N PHE A 268 -2.87 39.97 20.23
CA PHE A 268 -1.56 40.52 19.93
C PHE A 268 -0.98 39.81 18.68
N VAL A 269 0.12 40.35 18.16
CA VAL A 269 0.93 39.71 17.14
C VAL A 269 2.29 39.38 17.73
N ALA A 270 2.73 38.11 17.55
CA ALA A 270 4.08 37.70 17.92
C ALA A 270 4.96 37.64 16.67
N VAL A 271 6.20 38.14 16.78
CA VAL A 271 7.19 38.10 15.69
C VAL A 271 8.47 37.41 16.18
N GLY A 272 9.11 36.64 15.33
CA GLY A 272 10.38 36.01 15.65
C GLY A 272 11.53 37.01 15.67
N ARG A 273 12.64 36.61 16.30
CA ARG A 273 13.83 37.48 16.49
C ARG A 273 14.46 38.00 15.19
N ARG A 274 14.29 37.32 14.08
CA ARG A 274 14.81 37.75 12.77
C ARG A 274 13.86 38.65 12.00
N HIS A 275 12.67 38.90 12.53
CA HIS A 275 11.71 39.77 11.86
C HIS A 275 12.23 41.23 11.82
N PRO A 276 12.05 41.95 10.70
CA PRO A 276 12.57 43.35 10.59
C PRO A 276 12.16 44.27 11.72
N LEU A 277 10.95 44.12 12.26
CA LEU A 277 10.48 44.90 13.43
C LEU A 277 11.23 44.52 14.70
N ALA A 278 11.67 43.29 14.87
CA ALA A 278 12.44 42.87 16.03
C ALA A 278 13.89 43.37 15.97
N ALA A 279 14.46 43.55 14.79
CA ALA A 279 15.87 43.88 14.58
C ALA A 279 16.27 45.23 15.22
N ALA A 280 15.34 46.18 15.35
CA ALA A 280 15.57 47.46 16.01
C ALA A 280 15.64 47.31 17.55
N ALA A 281 14.71 46.53 18.12
CA ALA A 281 14.63 46.32 19.58
C ALA A 281 15.76 45.40 20.10
N LEU A 282 16.25 44.46 19.30
CA LEU A 282 17.30 43.51 19.69
C LEU A 282 18.71 44.10 19.67
N ARG A 283 18.91 45.30 19.10
CA ARG A 283 20.22 46.01 19.12
C ARG A 283 20.63 46.46 20.51
N ASP A 284 19.69 46.57 21.43
CA ASP A 284 19.92 47.10 22.79
C ASP A 284 20.24 46.01 23.85
N GLY A 285 20.69 44.83 23.44
CA GLY A 285 21.30 43.83 24.33
C GLY A 285 20.37 42.83 25.01
N VAL A 286 19.24 42.48 24.38
CA VAL A 286 18.27 41.50 24.90
C VAL A 286 18.82 40.08 24.86
N GLN A 287 18.70 39.36 25.99
CA GLN A 287 19.20 38.00 26.15
C GLN A 287 18.34 36.95 25.41
N PRO A 288 18.92 35.82 24.97
CA PRO A 288 18.15 34.69 24.49
C PRO A 288 17.15 34.21 25.55
N GLY A 289 15.90 33.90 25.14
CA GLY A 289 14.82 33.49 26.06
C GLY A 289 13.93 34.63 26.56
N GLU A 290 14.33 35.89 26.39
CA GLU A 290 13.49 37.02 26.74
C GLU A 290 12.50 37.39 25.64
N THR A 291 11.27 37.74 26.04
CA THR A 291 10.22 38.27 25.17
C THR A 291 10.05 39.76 25.40
N ILE A 292 9.84 40.53 24.32
CA ILE A 292 9.78 42.01 24.40
C ILE A 292 8.46 42.46 23.79
N LEU A 293 7.79 43.39 24.50
CA LEU A 293 6.69 44.16 23.95
C LEU A 293 7.26 45.35 23.18
N LEU A 294 6.95 45.45 21.88
CA LEU A 294 7.36 46.59 21.07
C LEU A 294 6.45 47.81 21.32
N ALA A 295 7.01 49.00 21.14
CA ALA A 295 6.23 50.26 21.09
C ALA A 295 5.36 50.35 19.82
N ASP A 296 5.70 49.55 18.80
CA ASP A 296 4.94 49.44 17.55
C ASP A 296 3.63 48.71 17.79
N VAL A 297 2.55 49.12 17.14
CA VAL A 297 1.22 48.56 17.26
C VAL A 297 0.69 48.21 15.86
N ALA A 298 0.23 46.99 15.67
CA ALA A 298 -0.48 46.61 14.47
C ALA A 298 -1.96 47.03 14.55
N GLN A 299 -2.52 47.50 13.43
CA GLN A 299 -3.90 47.97 13.36
C GLN A 299 -4.75 47.03 12.55
N ALA A 300 -5.80 46.46 13.14
CA ALA A 300 -6.79 45.63 12.47
C ALA A 300 -8.13 46.40 12.41
N ALA A 301 -8.91 46.18 11.36
CA ALA A 301 -10.27 46.70 11.29
C ALA A 301 -11.19 45.90 12.23
N GLY A 302 -12.05 46.56 12.96
CA GLY A 302 -13.07 45.99 13.82
C GLY A 302 -14.44 46.62 13.53
N ALA A 303 -15.50 45.98 14.00
CA ALA A 303 -16.89 46.41 13.77
C ALA A 303 -17.18 47.84 14.30
N ALA A 304 -16.48 48.28 15.36
CA ALA A 304 -16.64 49.59 16.00
C ALA A 304 -15.45 50.54 15.71
N GLY A 305 -14.58 50.25 14.78
CA GLY A 305 -13.37 51.02 14.46
C GLY A 305 -12.07 50.22 14.52
N ALA A 306 -10.92 50.88 14.42
CA ALA A 306 -9.63 50.21 14.42
C ALA A 306 -9.31 49.53 15.77
N VAL A 307 -8.88 48.29 15.71
CA VAL A 307 -8.39 47.48 16.83
C VAL A 307 -6.86 47.56 16.87
N GLU A 308 -6.29 47.93 18.01
CA GLU A 308 -4.85 47.95 18.19
C GLU A 308 -4.35 46.63 18.76
N LEU A 309 -3.45 45.97 18.02
CA LEU A 309 -2.83 44.73 18.42
C LEU A 309 -1.35 44.98 18.81
N PRO A 310 -0.98 44.81 20.09
CA PRO A 310 0.41 44.89 20.53
C PRO A 310 1.30 43.89 19.78
N ILE A 311 2.57 44.23 19.56
CA ILE A 311 3.54 43.38 18.89
C ILE A 311 4.56 42.90 19.93
N ILE A 312 4.69 41.57 20.06
CA ILE A 312 5.65 40.92 20.96
C ILE A 312 6.75 40.25 20.14
N VAL A 313 8.01 40.48 20.50
CA VAL A 313 9.13 39.65 20.00
C VAL A 313 9.23 38.42 20.88
N GLU A 314 9.07 37.24 20.28
CA GLU A 314 9.24 35.98 20.96
C GLU A 314 10.58 35.31 20.62
N ASP A 315 11.04 34.38 21.48
CA ASP A 315 12.30 33.66 21.28
C ASP A 315 12.17 32.54 20.21
N ALA A 316 11.63 32.90 19.04
CA ALA A 316 11.56 32.04 17.88
C ALA A 316 12.65 32.43 16.86
N PRO A 317 13.40 31.48 16.29
CA PRO A 317 14.53 31.78 15.41
C PRO A 317 14.15 32.30 14.02
N GLY A 318 12.84 32.39 13.71
CA GLY A 318 12.31 32.76 12.40
C GLY A 318 12.09 34.28 12.22
N ASP A 319 11.68 34.65 10.99
CA ASP A 319 11.24 35.98 10.59
C ASP A 319 9.70 36.08 10.47
N ALA A 320 8.99 35.01 10.78
CA ALA A 320 7.56 34.93 10.68
C ALA A 320 6.83 35.72 11.74
N ALA A 321 5.65 36.24 11.40
CA ALA A 321 4.68 36.81 12.33
C ALA A 321 3.52 35.84 12.54
N ARG A 322 2.97 35.76 13.76
CA ARG A 322 1.78 34.97 14.09
C ARG A 322 0.81 35.74 14.97
N ALA A 323 -0.45 35.36 14.91
CA ALA A 323 -1.48 35.87 15.79
C ALA A 323 -1.43 35.18 17.16
N GLY A 324 -1.55 35.98 18.24
CA GLY A 324 -1.61 35.47 19.61
C GLY A 324 -3.04 35.38 20.12
N ARG A 325 -3.39 34.23 20.70
CA ARG A 325 -4.72 33.89 21.22
C ARG A 325 -4.68 33.38 22.66
N PRO A 326 -4.73 34.27 23.66
CA PRO A 326 -4.65 33.87 25.06
C PRO A 326 -5.81 32.96 25.54
N ASP A 327 -6.95 33.04 24.89
CA ASP A 327 -8.14 32.24 25.19
C ASP A 327 -8.04 30.77 24.77
N ALA A 328 -7.23 30.48 23.75
CA ALA A 328 -7.14 29.16 23.15
C ALA A 328 -5.77 28.48 23.30
N VAL A 329 -4.70 29.25 23.49
CA VAL A 329 -3.32 28.77 23.51
C VAL A 329 -2.65 29.10 24.85
N GLY A 330 -2.24 28.07 25.60
CA GLY A 330 -1.65 28.28 26.95
C GLY A 330 -0.36 29.08 26.94
N ALA A 331 0.50 28.93 25.93
CA ALA A 331 1.70 29.72 25.74
C ALA A 331 1.37 31.21 25.47
N ASP A 332 0.32 31.48 24.70
CA ASP A 332 -0.15 32.84 24.42
C ASP A 332 -0.75 33.49 25.66
N ARG A 333 -1.42 32.72 26.50
CA ARG A 333 -1.90 33.18 27.81
C ARG A 333 -0.74 33.63 28.69
N ALA A 334 0.31 32.84 28.80
CA ALA A 334 1.50 33.17 29.58
C ALA A 334 2.21 34.41 29.03
N LEU A 335 2.24 34.60 27.70
CA LEU A 335 2.77 35.81 27.08
C LEU A 335 1.90 37.05 27.40
N ALA A 336 0.59 36.91 27.28
CA ALA A 336 -0.35 37.99 27.57
C ALA A 336 -0.29 38.40 29.04
N GLU A 337 -0.20 37.47 29.98
CA GLU A 337 -0.02 37.76 31.42
C GLU A 337 1.32 38.47 31.71
N ARG A 338 2.42 37.98 31.12
CA ARG A 338 3.76 38.56 31.29
C ARG A 338 3.84 40.00 30.83
N HIS A 339 3.17 40.35 29.76
CA HIS A 339 3.18 41.67 29.16
C HIS A 339 1.94 42.50 29.53
N ALA A 340 1.16 42.07 30.53
CA ALA A 340 -0.06 42.73 31.01
C ALA A 340 -1.07 43.11 29.91
N LEU A 341 -1.19 42.23 28.88
CA LEU A 341 -2.16 42.41 27.84
C LEU A 341 -3.55 41.97 28.34
N ALA A 342 -4.54 42.85 28.21
CA ALA A 342 -5.89 42.59 28.72
C ALA A 342 -6.49 41.30 28.10
N ALA A 343 -6.71 40.27 28.92
CA ALA A 343 -7.58 39.17 28.55
C ALA A 343 -9.03 39.67 28.52
N PRO A 344 -9.89 39.20 27.57
CA PRO A 344 -11.30 39.52 27.61
C PRO A 344 -11.90 38.94 28.88
N SER A 345 -12.31 39.77 29.82
CA SER A 345 -13.07 39.32 30.98
C SER A 345 -14.47 38.92 30.51
N PRO A 346 -14.94 37.70 30.81
CA PRO A 346 -16.34 37.36 30.58
C PRO A 346 -17.22 38.20 31.54
N GLY A 347 -18.05 39.11 31.01
CA GLY A 347 -19.16 39.64 31.76
C GLY A 347 -19.17 41.14 32.11
N ALA A 348 -18.27 41.97 31.62
CA ALA A 348 -18.40 43.44 31.73
C ALA A 348 -19.00 44.00 30.42
N GLY A 349 -20.08 44.74 30.51
CA GLY A 349 -20.91 45.24 29.41
C GLY A 349 -20.30 46.29 28.46
N GLY A 350 -19.00 46.23 28.20
CA GLY A 350 -18.31 46.85 27.07
C GLY A 350 -17.58 45.75 26.33
N ALA A 351 -18.06 45.33 25.19
CA ALA A 351 -17.38 44.37 24.37
C ALA A 351 -15.97 44.88 24.05
N PRO A 352 -14.88 44.14 24.35
CA PRO A 352 -13.54 44.53 23.93
C PRO A 352 -13.51 44.65 22.41
N ALA A 353 -12.77 45.63 21.91
CA ALA A 353 -12.57 45.78 20.46
C ALA A 353 -12.01 44.48 19.88
N VAL A 354 -12.77 43.87 19.02
CA VAL A 354 -12.50 42.54 18.42
C VAL A 354 -12.23 42.74 16.94
N CYS A 355 -11.22 42.06 16.41
CA CYS A 355 -11.01 41.99 14.97
C CYS A 355 -12.28 41.44 14.29
N ASP A 356 -12.79 42.19 13.32
CA ASP A 356 -14.00 41.82 12.58
C ASP A 356 -13.61 41.43 11.16
N LEU A 357 -14.04 40.22 10.73
CA LEU A 357 -13.65 39.67 9.45
C LEU A 357 -14.19 40.49 8.29
N ASP A 358 -15.46 40.90 8.33
CA ASP A 358 -16.08 41.63 7.23
C ASP A 358 -15.47 43.03 7.11
N ALA A 359 -15.20 43.70 8.23
CA ALA A 359 -14.49 44.96 8.24
C ALA A 359 -13.06 44.86 7.68
N MET A 360 -12.33 43.78 8.04
CA MET A 360 -10.98 43.54 7.54
C MET A 360 -10.96 43.16 6.06
N LEU A 361 -11.94 42.39 5.57
CA LEU A 361 -12.09 42.09 4.14
C LEU A 361 -12.39 43.39 3.37
N ALA A 362 -13.31 44.20 3.85
CA ALA A 362 -13.65 45.49 3.23
C ALA A 362 -12.46 46.47 3.21
N ALA A 363 -11.62 46.47 4.25
CA ALA A 363 -10.41 47.26 4.35
C ALA A 363 -9.21 46.69 3.57
N GLY A 364 -9.33 45.52 2.90
CA GLY A 364 -8.23 44.85 2.23
C GLY A 364 -7.14 44.32 3.20
N GLN A 365 -7.45 44.23 4.48
CA GLN A 365 -6.54 43.72 5.52
C GLN A 365 -6.62 42.20 5.70
N ALA A 366 -7.67 41.56 5.21
CA ALA A 366 -7.83 40.10 5.22
C ALA A 366 -8.14 39.58 3.80
N GLU A 367 -7.65 38.42 3.53
CA GLU A 367 -7.95 37.63 2.31
C GLU A 367 -8.26 36.20 2.76
N ARG A 368 -9.39 35.63 2.33
CA ARG A 368 -9.67 34.21 2.57
C ARG A 368 -8.72 33.37 1.74
N VAL A 369 -8.05 32.43 2.36
CA VAL A 369 -7.11 31.53 1.70
C VAL A 369 -7.43 30.10 2.10
N VAL A 370 -7.26 29.19 1.17
CA VAL A 370 -7.30 27.77 1.48
C VAL A 370 -5.90 27.32 1.90
N GLY A 371 -5.82 26.72 3.06
CA GLY A 371 -4.62 26.09 3.58
C GLY A 371 -4.83 24.59 3.78
N TYR A 372 -3.75 23.86 3.91
CA TYR A 372 -3.77 22.42 4.15
C TYR A 372 -2.84 22.09 5.32
N ARG A 373 -3.22 21.07 6.12
CA ARG A 373 -2.31 20.49 7.12
C ARG A 373 -1.22 19.64 6.47
N LEU A 374 -1.50 19.17 5.25
CA LEU A 374 -0.59 18.39 4.42
C LEU A 374 0.75 19.10 4.28
N GLN A 375 1.82 18.38 4.55
CA GLN A 375 3.20 18.84 4.36
C GLN A 375 3.76 18.29 3.05
N ASP A 376 4.62 19.07 2.39
CA ASP A 376 5.32 18.60 1.20
C ASP A 376 6.13 17.35 1.51
N TRP A 377 6.09 16.38 0.61
CA TRP A 377 6.71 15.08 0.79
C TRP A 377 8.22 15.14 0.60
N ASN A 378 8.97 14.84 1.65
CA ASN A 378 10.41 14.70 1.58
C ASN A 378 10.78 13.36 0.91
N ILE A 379 11.35 13.43 -0.30
CA ILE A 379 11.64 12.27 -1.15
C ILE A 379 13.11 11.87 -1.20
N ALA A 380 14.01 12.62 -0.59
CA ALA A 380 15.45 12.31 -0.64
C ALA A 380 16.00 11.97 0.74
N ARG A 381 17.05 11.17 0.73
CA ARG A 381 17.75 10.71 1.93
C ARG A 381 19.26 10.86 1.76
N ASN A 382 19.91 11.25 2.82
CA ASN A 382 21.37 11.28 2.87
C ASN A 382 21.91 9.89 3.24
N ARG A 383 21.92 8.98 2.27
CA ARG A 383 22.39 7.59 2.39
C ARG A 383 22.82 7.05 1.03
N TYR A 384 23.51 5.90 1.05
CA TYR A 384 24.01 5.24 -0.15
C TYR A 384 22.95 4.45 -0.89
N TRP A 385 22.22 3.56 -0.19
CA TRP A 385 21.39 2.55 -0.84
C TRP A 385 20.01 3.06 -1.20
N GLY A 386 19.89 3.59 -2.42
CA GLY A 386 18.68 4.15 -3.04
C GLY A 386 18.99 4.64 -4.47
N PRO A 387 17.97 4.95 -5.29
CA PRO A 387 18.17 5.57 -6.59
C PRO A 387 18.86 6.93 -6.43
N PRO A 388 20.05 7.18 -7.01
CA PRO A 388 20.69 8.49 -6.92
C PRO A 388 19.83 9.63 -7.47
N VAL A 389 19.81 10.77 -6.80
CA VAL A 389 19.14 11.97 -7.31
C VAL A 389 19.85 12.43 -8.60
N PRO A 390 19.14 12.51 -9.75
CA PRO A 390 19.75 12.79 -11.05
C PRO A 390 19.96 14.27 -11.30
N ILE A 391 20.58 14.98 -10.33
CA ILE A 391 20.87 16.42 -10.38
C ILE A 391 22.37 16.69 -10.21
N VAL A 392 22.85 17.67 -10.95
CA VAL A 392 24.21 18.21 -10.85
C VAL A 392 24.14 19.65 -10.36
N HIS A 393 24.88 19.98 -9.29
CA HIS A 393 24.99 21.32 -8.75
C HIS A 393 26.15 22.06 -9.38
N CYS A 394 25.86 23.05 -10.20
CA CYS A 394 26.82 23.91 -10.89
C CYS A 394 26.84 25.31 -10.24
N ALA A 395 28.01 25.85 -9.98
CA ALA A 395 28.13 27.20 -9.40
C ALA A 395 27.54 28.29 -10.29
N ALA A 396 27.63 28.14 -11.62
CA ALA A 396 27.10 29.12 -12.58
C ALA A 396 25.64 28.87 -12.96
N CYS A 397 25.20 27.60 -13.06
CA CYS A 397 23.88 27.23 -13.58
C CYS A 397 22.86 26.86 -12.50
N GLY A 398 23.29 26.73 -11.24
CA GLY A 398 22.46 26.16 -10.16
C GLY A 398 22.26 24.65 -10.31
N PRO A 399 21.14 24.10 -9.82
CA PRO A 399 20.79 22.70 -10.01
C PRO A 399 20.43 22.43 -11.49
N VAL A 400 21.06 21.43 -12.08
CA VAL A 400 20.90 21.04 -13.50
C VAL A 400 20.53 19.57 -13.57
N ALA A 401 19.47 19.24 -14.28
CA ALA A 401 19.05 17.88 -14.55
C ALA A 401 20.12 17.10 -15.35
N VAL A 402 20.33 15.85 -15.00
CA VAL A 402 21.11 14.92 -15.83
C VAL A 402 20.31 14.67 -17.12
N PRO A 403 20.92 14.71 -18.31
CA PRO A 403 20.22 14.43 -19.56
C PRO A 403 19.61 13.02 -19.55
N GLU A 404 18.41 12.89 -20.12
CA GLU A 404 17.65 11.64 -20.11
C GLU A 404 18.41 10.44 -20.68
N HIS A 405 19.16 10.66 -21.77
CA HIS A 405 19.99 9.62 -22.39
C HIS A 405 21.15 9.15 -21.53
N ALA A 406 21.50 9.91 -20.46
CA ALA A 406 22.54 9.55 -19.49
C ALA A 406 21.98 8.84 -18.26
N LEU A 407 20.68 8.57 -18.21
CA LEU A 407 20.07 7.73 -17.16
C LEU A 407 20.31 6.24 -17.45
N PRO A 408 20.45 5.41 -16.42
CA PRO A 408 20.45 5.77 -15.01
C PRO A 408 21.78 6.34 -14.52
N VAL A 409 21.69 7.32 -13.60
CA VAL A 409 22.83 7.62 -12.72
C VAL A 409 23.04 6.42 -11.81
N ARG A 410 24.13 5.69 -12.02
CA ARG A 410 24.40 4.44 -11.29
C ARG A 410 25.05 4.69 -9.94
N LEU A 411 24.72 3.86 -8.96
CA LEU A 411 25.49 3.78 -7.72
C LEU A 411 26.90 3.23 -8.00
N PRO A 412 27.95 3.80 -7.41
CA PRO A 412 29.30 3.22 -7.48
C PRO A 412 29.34 1.93 -6.64
N GLU A 413 30.00 0.91 -7.16
CA GLU A 413 30.14 -0.39 -6.48
C GLU A 413 31.29 -0.39 -5.48
N ASP A 414 32.32 0.49 -5.67
CA ASP A 414 33.53 0.62 -4.90
C ASP A 414 33.43 1.59 -3.72
N VAL A 415 32.35 1.45 -2.92
CA VAL A 415 32.11 2.29 -1.74
C VAL A 415 32.59 1.62 -0.46
N ASP A 416 33.15 2.42 0.43
CA ASP A 416 33.50 1.97 1.78
C ASP A 416 32.31 2.15 2.74
N LEU A 417 31.58 1.06 2.96
CA LEU A 417 30.46 1.02 3.89
C LEU A 417 30.86 0.85 5.36
N SER A 418 32.14 0.67 5.66
CA SER A 418 32.60 0.58 7.05
C SER A 418 32.63 1.94 7.73
N ARG A 419 32.73 3.02 6.95
CA ARG A 419 32.67 4.39 7.46
C ARG A 419 31.22 4.84 7.70
N PRO A 420 31.00 5.56 8.80
CA PRO A 420 29.70 6.16 9.08
C PRO A 420 29.35 7.25 8.04
N GLY A 421 28.04 7.57 7.96
CA GLY A 421 27.55 8.61 7.06
C GLY A 421 27.26 8.10 5.64
N ASN A 422 27.11 9.04 4.71
CA ASN A 422 26.82 8.75 3.30
C ASN A 422 28.11 8.66 2.47
N PRO A 423 28.55 7.47 2.02
CA PRO A 423 29.78 7.33 1.26
C PRO A 423 29.76 8.07 -0.08
N LEU A 424 28.59 8.37 -0.66
CA LEU A 424 28.48 9.13 -1.90
C LEU A 424 29.03 10.55 -1.77
N GLU A 425 29.00 11.15 -0.57
CA GLU A 425 29.51 12.50 -0.34
C GLU A 425 31.01 12.61 -0.56
N HIS A 426 31.75 11.52 -0.32
CA HIS A 426 33.23 11.46 -0.37
C HIS A 426 33.75 10.67 -1.56
N HIS A 427 32.85 10.12 -2.40
CA HIS A 427 33.26 9.33 -3.56
C HIS A 427 33.58 10.22 -4.78
N ALA A 428 34.83 10.58 -5.01
CA ALA A 428 35.23 11.58 -6.02
C ALA A 428 34.71 11.27 -7.42
N ARG A 429 34.84 10.04 -7.91
CA ARG A 429 34.35 9.64 -9.26
C ARG A 429 32.84 9.77 -9.41
N PHE A 430 32.10 9.66 -8.33
CA PHE A 430 30.64 9.85 -8.34
C PHE A 430 30.28 11.33 -8.26
N ARG A 431 30.95 12.09 -7.39
CA ARG A 431 30.63 13.49 -7.06
C ARG A 431 31.11 14.49 -8.08
N ASP A 432 32.36 14.34 -8.54
CA ASP A 432 33.03 15.36 -9.35
C ASP A 432 32.76 15.09 -10.83
N VAL A 433 31.91 15.96 -11.40
CA VAL A 433 31.40 15.80 -12.77
C VAL A 433 31.46 17.11 -13.54
N ARG A 434 31.21 17.06 -14.84
CA ARG A 434 30.98 18.23 -15.66
C ARG A 434 29.53 18.63 -15.69
N CYS A 435 29.24 19.92 -15.62
CA CYS A 435 27.90 20.45 -15.77
C CYS A 435 27.35 20.12 -17.17
N PRO A 436 26.21 19.46 -17.29
CA PRO A 436 25.62 19.13 -18.61
C PRO A 436 25.23 20.35 -19.44
N ARG A 437 25.00 21.51 -18.79
CA ARG A 437 24.56 22.74 -19.46
C ARG A 437 25.74 23.60 -19.96
N CYS A 438 26.77 23.81 -19.13
CA CYS A 438 27.87 24.74 -19.46
C CYS A 438 29.25 24.10 -19.52
N GLY A 439 29.42 22.80 -19.22
CA GLY A 439 30.70 22.09 -19.23
C GLY A 439 31.63 22.40 -18.08
N ALA A 440 31.32 23.37 -17.20
CA ALA A 440 32.14 23.71 -16.04
C ALA A 440 32.21 22.55 -15.02
N SER A 441 33.24 22.58 -14.15
CA SER A 441 33.33 21.65 -13.01
C SER A 441 32.10 21.84 -12.11
N ALA A 442 31.50 20.73 -11.73
CA ALA A 442 30.27 20.69 -10.95
C ALA A 442 30.22 19.46 -10.05
N ARG A 443 29.27 19.42 -9.14
CA ARG A 443 29.10 18.31 -8.20
C ARG A 443 27.75 17.63 -8.36
N ARG A 444 27.76 16.30 -8.49
CA ARG A 444 26.54 15.51 -8.46
C ARG A 444 25.92 15.57 -7.07
N ASP A 445 24.59 15.54 -6.99
CA ASP A 445 23.88 15.37 -5.73
C ASP A 445 24.24 14.02 -5.11
N ALA A 446 24.53 13.98 -3.81
CA ALA A 446 24.91 12.75 -3.11
C ALA A 446 23.72 12.06 -2.44
N GLN A 447 22.55 12.66 -2.47
CA GLN A 447 21.35 12.06 -1.89
C GLN A 447 20.77 11.00 -2.82
N THR A 448 20.02 10.08 -2.23
CA THR A 448 19.24 9.06 -2.95
C THR A 448 17.76 9.26 -2.71
N LEU A 449 16.94 8.86 -3.68
CA LEU A 449 15.49 8.92 -3.58
C LEU A 449 14.97 7.86 -2.61
N GLU A 450 13.90 8.17 -1.91
CA GLU A 450 13.21 7.22 -1.05
C GLU A 450 12.64 6.07 -1.89
N ALA A 451 12.68 4.84 -1.38
CA ALA A 451 12.06 3.69 -2.04
C ALA A 451 10.56 3.91 -2.27
N TYR A 452 9.88 4.51 -1.30
CA TYR A 452 8.49 4.96 -1.43
C TYR A 452 8.28 6.07 -2.47
N SER A 453 9.33 6.68 -2.98
CA SER A 453 9.23 7.65 -4.07
C SER A 453 8.88 7.02 -5.42
N SER A 454 8.66 5.72 -5.47
CA SER A 454 8.25 5.00 -6.69
C SER A 454 6.79 4.56 -6.68
N PRO A 455 5.80 5.38 -6.27
CA PRO A 455 4.40 4.97 -6.25
C PRO A 455 3.79 4.83 -7.65
N TRP A 456 4.60 4.89 -8.70
CA TRP A 456 4.25 4.58 -10.08
C TRP A 456 4.53 3.11 -10.44
N TRP A 457 4.98 2.26 -9.51
CA TRP A 457 5.32 0.84 -9.74
C TRP A 457 4.20 0.04 -10.40
N TYR A 458 2.93 0.40 -10.21
CA TYR A 458 1.80 -0.21 -10.89
C TYR A 458 1.81 0.03 -12.40
N HIS A 459 2.35 1.15 -12.89
CA HIS A 459 2.60 1.35 -14.34
C HIS A 459 3.68 0.40 -14.84
N TRP A 460 4.75 0.22 -14.05
CA TRP A 460 5.79 -0.73 -14.39
C TRP A 460 5.23 -2.16 -14.51
N MET A 461 4.33 -2.55 -13.63
CA MET A 461 3.72 -3.87 -13.63
C MET A 461 2.79 -4.12 -14.84
N CYS A 462 2.29 -3.10 -15.49
CA CYS A 462 1.49 -3.24 -16.72
C CYS A 462 2.30 -3.75 -17.90
N LYS A 463 3.60 -3.50 -17.94
CA LYS A 463 4.50 -3.90 -19.01
C LYS A 463 5.31 -5.16 -18.65
N ARG A 464 5.88 -5.80 -19.65
CA ARG A 464 6.89 -6.83 -19.45
C ARG A 464 8.25 -6.18 -19.17
N VAL A 465 9.11 -6.85 -18.40
CA VAL A 465 10.43 -6.34 -18.02
C VAL A 465 11.40 -6.17 -19.20
N ASP A 466 11.15 -6.83 -20.33
CA ASP A 466 11.94 -6.74 -21.56
C ASP A 466 11.61 -5.50 -22.42
N VAL A 467 10.57 -4.74 -22.07
CA VAL A 467 10.16 -3.52 -22.80
C VAL A 467 10.79 -2.29 -22.12
N ASP A 468 11.60 -1.53 -22.86
CA ASP A 468 12.28 -0.32 -22.35
C ASP A 468 11.43 0.95 -22.47
N ASP A 469 10.18 0.86 -21.99
CA ASP A 469 9.25 2.01 -21.87
C ASP A 469 8.30 1.75 -20.70
N PRO A 470 8.41 2.46 -19.56
CA PRO A 470 7.57 2.23 -18.38
C PRO A 470 6.15 2.74 -18.54
N PHE A 471 5.90 3.62 -19.50
CA PHE A 471 4.62 4.29 -19.68
C PHE A 471 4.01 4.00 -21.04
N ASN A 472 4.30 2.82 -21.63
CA ASN A 472 3.63 2.38 -22.83
C ASN A 472 2.11 2.54 -22.64
N ARG A 473 1.54 3.52 -23.34
CA ARG A 473 0.13 3.89 -23.19
C ARG A 473 -0.82 2.76 -23.53
N ASP A 474 -0.47 1.94 -24.51
CA ASP A 474 -1.34 0.84 -24.93
C ASP A 474 -1.46 -0.23 -23.83
N ASP A 475 -0.34 -0.64 -23.24
CA ASP A 475 -0.33 -1.57 -22.10
C ASP A 475 -0.97 -0.93 -20.85
N ALA A 476 -0.64 0.32 -20.55
CA ALA A 476 -1.21 1.03 -19.41
C ALA A 476 -2.73 1.18 -19.56
N ASN A 477 -3.22 1.61 -20.73
CA ASN A 477 -4.66 1.77 -20.99
C ASN A 477 -5.41 0.42 -21.02
N ALA A 478 -4.74 -0.68 -21.37
CA ALA A 478 -5.32 -2.00 -21.34
C ALA A 478 -5.53 -2.53 -19.90
N TRP A 479 -4.64 -2.16 -18.96
CA TRP A 479 -4.64 -2.70 -17.61
C TRP A 479 -5.13 -1.74 -16.53
N LEU A 480 -4.84 -0.43 -16.66
CA LEU A 480 -5.24 0.56 -15.65
C LEU A 480 -6.71 1.01 -15.82
N PRO A 481 -7.35 1.48 -14.74
CA PRO A 481 -6.87 1.46 -13.34
C PRO A 481 -6.70 0.04 -12.78
N VAL A 482 -5.94 -0.10 -11.71
CA VAL A 482 -5.87 -1.33 -10.90
C VAL A 482 -7.26 -1.64 -10.34
N ASP A 483 -7.75 -2.86 -10.54
CA ASP A 483 -9.09 -3.26 -10.07
C ASP A 483 -9.10 -3.56 -8.57
N LEU A 484 -8.04 -4.19 -8.07
CA LEU A 484 -7.90 -4.53 -6.66
C LEU A 484 -6.47 -4.29 -6.17
N MET A 485 -6.31 -3.43 -5.19
CA MET A 485 -5.06 -3.26 -4.45
C MET A 485 -5.22 -3.81 -3.03
N ILE A 486 -4.27 -4.65 -2.62
CA ILE A 486 -4.26 -5.28 -1.29
C ILE A 486 -3.01 -4.85 -0.55
N GLY A 487 -3.16 -4.43 0.71
CA GLY A 487 -2.03 -4.05 1.55
C GLY A 487 -2.40 -3.80 3.01
N GLY A 488 -1.39 -3.64 3.86
CA GLY A 488 -1.61 -3.37 5.28
C GLY A 488 -2.21 -1.99 5.54
N ALA A 489 -3.05 -1.88 6.56
CA ALA A 489 -3.68 -0.61 6.96
C ALA A 489 -2.66 0.46 7.39
N ASP A 490 -1.43 0.07 7.75
CA ASP A 490 -0.33 0.99 8.07
C ASP A 490 0.19 1.78 6.85
N GLN A 491 -0.17 1.38 5.61
CA GLN A 491 0.23 2.04 4.36
C GLN A 491 -0.73 3.16 3.91
N VAL A 492 -1.80 3.42 4.65
CA VAL A 492 -2.86 4.36 4.26
C VAL A 492 -2.34 5.78 4.04
N ARG A 493 -1.45 6.27 4.92
CA ARG A 493 -0.89 7.63 4.86
C ARG A 493 0.38 7.76 4.01
N THR A 494 0.88 6.65 3.51
CA THR A 494 2.10 6.58 2.71
C THR A 494 1.78 6.08 1.30
N CYS A 495 1.93 4.79 1.04
CA CYS A 495 1.78 4.23 -0.30
C CYS A 495 0.42 4.58 -0.93
N PHE A 496 -0.71 4.33 -0.25
CA PHE A 496 -2.05 4.56 -0.80
C PHE A 496 -2.38 6.04 -1.04
N PHE A 497 -1.73 6.93 -0.30
CA PHE A 497 -1.83 8.37 -0.53
C PHE A 497 -0.99 8.80 -1.74
N HIS A 498 0.29 8.41 -1.76
CA HIS A 498 1.24 8.84 -2.77
C HIS A 498 0.94 8.30 -4.18
N VAL A 499 0.37 7.07 -4.30
CA VAL A 499 -0.03 6.55 -5.63
C VAL A 499 -1.08 7.44 -6.29
N ARG A 500 -2.01 8.02 -5.52
CA ARG A 500 -3.04 8.93 -6.02
C ARG A 500 -2.44 10.28 -6.44
N MET A 501 -1.52 10.81 -5.65
CA MET A 501 -0.84 12.08 -5.93
C MET A 501 0.02 11.98 -7.20
N ILE A 502 0.84 10.93 -7.32
CA ILE A 502 1.69 10.71 -8.50
C ILE A 502 0.85 10.48 -9.76
N ALA A 503 -0.28 9.76 -9.66
CA ALA A 503 -1.16 9.59 -10.81
C ALA A 503 -1.62 10.94 -11.37
N ARG A 504 -2.02 11.88 -10.50
CA ARG A 504 -2.41 13.24 -10.91
C ARG A 504 -1.26 14.02 -11.53
N ALA A 505 -0.07 13.93 -10.93
CA ALA A 505 1.12 14.57 -11.49
C ALA A 505 1.44 14.03 -12.89
N LEU A 506 1.44 12.72 -13.08
CA LEU A 506 1.67 12.08 -14.38
C LEU A 506 0.60 12.47 -15.41
N ARG A 507 -0.67 12.54 -15.00
CA ARG A 507 -1.77 12.99 -15.85
C ARG A 507 -1.59 14.46 -16.24
N GLY A 508 -1.30 15.33 -15.29
CA GLY A 508 -1.06 16.76 -15.55
C GLY A 508 0.10 17.03 -16.51
N MET A 509 1.09 16.14 -16.55
CA MET A 509 2.21 16.17 -17.49
C MET A 509 1.91 15.47 -18.84
N GLY A 510 0.71 14.90 -19.03
CA GLY A 510 0.34 14.16 -20.23
C GLY A 510 1.06 12.82 -20.42
N ILE A 511 1.62 12.25 -19.35
CA ILE A 511 2.36 10.97 -19.35
C ILE A 511 1.41 9.79 -19.23
N ALA A 512 0.39 9.91 -18.37
CA ALA A 512 -0.61 8.89 -18.11
C ALA A 512 -2.01 9.49 -18.12
N ASP A 513 -3.03 8.67 -18.41
CA ASP A 513 -4.42 9.13 -18.54
C ASP A 513 -5.27 8.81 -17.27
N VAL A 514 -4.65 8.22 -16.24
CA VAL A 514 -5.33 7.73 -15.04
C VAL A 514 -5.32 8.78 -13.94
N ASP A 515 -6.49 9.08 -13.40
CA ASP A 515 -6.71 10.03 -12.29
C ASP A 515 -6.68 9.32 -10.93
N GLU A 516 -7.56 8.31 -10.76
CA GLU A 516 -7.54 7.43 -9.61
C GLU A 516 -6.98 6.07 -10.04
N PRO A 517 -5.76 5.72 -9.60
CA PRO A 517 -5.05 4.55 -10.13
C PRO A 517 -5.58 3.22 -9.61
N VAL A 518 -6.42 3.22 -8.57
CA VAL A 518 -6.93 2.03 -7.90
C VAL A 518 -8.44 2.18 -7.64
N THR A 519 -9.24 1.24 -8.14
CA THR A 519 -10.71 1.26 -7.98
C THR A 519 -11.16 0.65 -6.66
N THR A 520 -10.55 -0.46 -6.23
CA THR A 520 -10.90 -1.14 -4.97
C THR A 520 -9.65 -1.30 -4.12
N LEU A 521 -9.75 -0.90 -2.85
CA LEU A 521 -8.69 -1.06 -1.86
C LEU A 521 -9.12 -2.01 -0.74
N LEU A 522 -8.35 -3.06 -0.52
CA LEU A 522 -8.51 -3.97 0.60
C LEU A 522 -7.39 -3.72 1.63
N ALA A 523 -7.72 -2.98 2.67
CA ALA A 523 -6.79 -2.69 3.77
C ALA A 523 -6.83 -3.83 4.79
N LEU A 524 -5.74 -4.60 4.88
CA LEU A 524 -5.68 -5.79 5.74
C LEU A 524 -5.36 -5.45 7.19
N GLY A 525 -6.03 -6.15 8.11
CA GLY A 525 -5.62 -6.20 9.50
C GLY A 525 -4.27 -6.93 9.70
N MET A 526 -3.65 -6.71 10.84
CA MET A 526 -2.33 -7.24 11.18
C MET A 526 -2.37 -8.73 11.55
N VAL A 527 -1.26 -9.43 11.26
CA VAL A 527 -1.01 -10.75 11.84
C VAL A 527 -0.20 -10.58 13.12
N LYS A 528 -0.76 -11.05 14.21
CA LYS A 528 -0.19 -10.99 15.56
C LYS A 528 0.18 -12.40 16.06
N GLN A 529 1.10 -12.48 16.98
CA GLN A 529 1.34 -13.66 17.80
C GLN A 529 1.35 -13.22 19.25
N ASP A 530 0.57 -13.89 20.08
CA ASP A 530 0.38 -13.54 21.50
C ASP A 530 0.02 -12.04 21.67
N ASP A 531 -0.95 -11.57 20.85
CA ASP A 531 -1.46 -10.20 20.77
C ASP A 531 -0.42 -9.12 20.43
N ARG A 532 0.80 -9.51 20.03
CA ARG A 532 1.86 -8.61 19.59
C ARG A 532 2.05 -8.71 18.09
N LYS A 533 2.34 -7.57 17.42
CA LYS A 533 2.69 -7.56 16.01
C LYS A 533 3.85 -8.54 15.76
N MET A 534 3.65 -9.48 14.84
CA MET A 534 4.68 -10.42 14.45
C MET A 534 5.79 -9.69 13.67
N SER A 535 7.02 -9.77 14.17
CA SER A 535 8.18 -9.20 13.49
C SER A 535 9.46 -9.98 13.80
N LYS A 536 10.41 -9.94 12.86
CA LYS A 536 11.73 -10.59 13.06
C LYS A 536 12.52 -9.95 14.19
N SER A 537 12.46 -8.63 14.32
CA SER A 537 13.15 -7.88 15.36
C SER A 537 12.63 -8.16 16.77
N ALA A 538 11.37 -8.60 16.89
CA ALA A 538 10.78 -9.03 18.16
C ALA A 538 11.04 -10.51 18.48
N GLY A 539 11.64 -11.28 17.55
CA GLY A 539 11.93 -12.71 17.75
C GLY A 539 10.70 -13.63 17.74
N ASN A 540 9.51 -13.09 17.40
CA ASN A 540 8.25 -13.82 17.37
C ASN A 540 7.76 -14.17 15.96
N ALA A 541 8.62 -14.07 14.95
CA ALA A 541 8.26 -14.37 13.57
C ALA A 541 8.20 -15.89 13.33
N VAL A 542 7.05 -16.37 12.84
CA VAL A 542 6.86 -17.76 12.44
C VAL A 542 7.44 -17.96 11.03
N SER A 543 8.26 -18.99 10.86
CA SER A 543 8.86 -19.36 9.57
C SER A 543 7.81 -19.94 8.63
N LEU A 544 7.56 -19.23 7.53
CA LEU A 544 6.68 -19.69 6.45
C LEU A 544 7.15 -21.04 5.88
N ALA A 545 8.46 -21.19 5.65
CA ALA A 545 9.05 -22.39 5.10
C ALA A 545 8.81 -23.62 5.98
N SER A 546 8.97 -23.49 7.31
CA SER A 546 8.76 -24.61 8.24
C SER A 546 7.29 -25.05 8.32
N ILE A 547 6.35 -24.10 8.20
CA ILE A 547 4.91 -24.42 8.18
C ILE A 547 4.56 -25.17 6.88
N ILE A 548 5.04 -24.70 5.73
CA ILE A 548 4.79 -25.39 4.44
C ILE A 548 5.41 -26.79 4.46
N GLU A 549 6.62 -26.94 4.98
CA GLU A 549 7.28 -28.25 5.05
C GLU A 549 6.52 -29.23 5.93
N ARG A 550 5.96 -28.77 7.04
CA ARG A 550 5.24 -29.62 8.00
C ARG A 550 3.83 -29.95 7.54
N TYR A 551 3.11 -28.99 6.97
CA TYR A 551 1.67 -29.12 6.73
C TYR A 551 1.26 -29.06 5.26
N GLY A 552 2.11 -28.53 4.38
CA GLY A 552 1.81 -28.21 3.00
C GLY A 552 1.32 -26.78 2.80
N ALA A 553 1.49 -26.25 1.58
CA ALA A 553 1.09 -24.91 1.22
C ALA A 553 -0.43 -24.72 1.25
N ASP A 554 -1.19 -25.69 0.76
CA ASP A 554 -2.65 -25.58 0.69
C ASP A 554 -3.30 -25.56 2.07
N ALA A 555 -2.78 -26.31 3.06
CA ALA A 555 -3.25 -26.22 4.44
C ALA A 555 -2.98 -24.84 5.05
N LEU A 556 -1.83 -24.25 4.75
CA LEU A 556 -1.48 -22.89 5.16
C LEU A 556 -2.38 -21.86 4.51
N ARG A 557 -2.62 -21.96 3.20
CA ARG A 557 -3.52 -21.05 2.45
C ARG A 557 -4.92 -21.05 3.05
N LEU A 558 -5.49 -22.23 3.26
CA LEU A 558 -6.81 -22.39 3.90
C LEU A 558 -6.84 -21.79 5.33
N ALA A 559 -5.77 -21.95 6.09
CA ALA A 559 -5.67 -21.37 7.44
C ALA A 559 -5.64 -19.84 7.40
N ILE A 560 -4.89 -19.26 6.48
CA ILE A 560 -4.80 -17.81 6.28
C ILE A 560 -6.15 -17.23 5.85
N ILE A 561 -6.81 -17.84 4.86
CA ILE A 561 -8.09 -17.38 4.31
C ILE A 561 -9.20 -17.51 5.35
N GLY A 562 -9.22 -18.62 6.10
CA GLY A 562 -10.28 -18.92 7.07
C GLY A 562 -10.10 -18.26 8.44
N ALA A 563 -8.97 -17.59 8.70
CA ALA A 563 -8.65 -17.08 10.03
C ALA A 563 -9.57 -15.94 10.49
N ALA A 564 -9.84 -14.98 9.61
CA ALA A 564 -10.70 -13.83 9.90
C ALA A 564 -11.10 -13.10 8.59
N ALA A 565 -12.02 -12.15 8.69
CA ALA A 565 -12.29 -11.18 7.64
C ALA A 565 -11.00 -10.40 7.28
N PRO A 566 -10.80 -9.97 6.03
CA PRO A 566 -9.56 -9.34 5.60
C PRO A 566 -9.14 -8.13 6.44
N GLU A 567 -10.08 -7.28 6.82
CA GLU A 567 -9.86 -6.05 7.61
C GLU A 567 -9.53 -6.30 9.08
N ASN A 568 -9.82 -7.51 9.59
CA ASN A 568 -9.61 -7.84 11.00
C ASN A 568 -8.20 -8.38 11.26
N ASP A 569 -7.69 -8.10 12.45
CA ASP A 569 -6.43 -8.68 12.92
C ASP A 569 -6.57 -10.21 13.11
N VAL A 570 -5.47 -10.91 12.90
CA VAL A 570 -5.37 -12.37 13.12
C VAL A 570 -4.36 -12.65 14.20
N ASN A 571 -4.76 -13.32 15.27
CA ASN A 571 -3.82 -13.90 16.22
C ASN A 571 -3.44 -15.31 15.74
N TRP A 572 -2.19 -15.48 15.31
CA TRP A 572 -1.69 -16.69 14.69
C TRP A 572 -1.50 -17.82 15.68
N SER A 573 -1.89 -19.02 15.27
CA SER A 573 -1.51 -20.27 15.96
C SER A 573 -1.39 -21.42 14.96
N ASP A 574 -0.51 -22.38 15.23
CA ASP A 574 -0.35 -23.59 14.42
C ASP A 574 -1.61 -24.47 14.40
N ASP A 575 -2.51 -24.31 15.37
CA ASP A 575 -3.80 -25.01 15.39
C ASP A 575 -4.69 -24.65 14.21
N LEU A 576 -4.58 -23.42 13.70
CA LEU A 576 -5.29 -23.00 12.50
C LEU A 576 -4.90 -23.90 11.33
N VAL A 577 -3.61 -24.14 11.14
CA VAL A 577 -3.09 -24.96 10.03
C VAL A 577 -3.39 -26.45 10.24
N ARG A 578 -3.26 -26.94 11.48
CA ARG A 578 -3.58 -28.36 11.80
C ARG A 578 -5.03 -28.71 11.44
N ARG A 579 -5.98 -27.84 11.80
CA ARG A 579 -7.41 -28.02 11.46
C ARG A 579 -7.62 -28.09 9.96
N GLN A 580 -6.97 -27.22 9.20
CA GLN A 580 -7.11 -27.21 7.74
C GLN A 580 -6.41 -28.41 7.09
N ARG A 581 -5.29 -28.85 7.64
CA ARG A 581 -4.66 -30.12 7.19
C ARG A 581 -5.59 -31.32 7.36
N ALA A 582 -6.30 -31.40 8.50
CA ALA A 582 -7.30 -32.43 8.74
C ALA A 582 -8.52 -32.30 7.79
N PHE A 583 -8.96 -31.08 7.49
CA PHE A 583 -10.00 -30.84 6.49
C PHE A 583 -9.58 -31.34 5.11
N VAL A 584 -8.38 -31.02 4.65
CA VAL A 584 -7.83 -31.48 3.38
C VAL A 584 -7.75 -33.01 3.34
N ALA A 585 -7.31 -33.66 4.41
CA ALA A 585 -7.23 -35.13 4.49
C ALA A 585 -8.61 -35.79 4.35
N ARG A 586 -9.64 -35.26 5.02
CA ARG A 586 -11.03 -35.76 4.87
C ARG A 586 -11.56 -35.55 3.46
N LEU A 587 -11.31 -34.40 2.86
CA LEU A 587 -11.72 -34.10 1.49
C LEU A 587 -11.02 -35.03 0.49
N TRP A 588 -9.72 -35.22 0.66
CA TRP A 588 -8.90 -36.16 -0.13
C TRP A 588 -9.48 -37.57 -0.14
N ALA A 589 -9.68 -38.14 1.05
CA ALA A 589 -10.24 -39.47 1.20
C ALA A 589 -11.65 -39.60 0.58
N PHE A 590 -12.48 -38.57 0.77
CA PHE A 590 -13.82 -38.53 0.19
C PHE A 590 -13.80 -38.53 -1.34
N VAL A 591 -13.00 -37.68 -1.97
CA VAL A 591 -12.97 -37.53 -3.41
C VAL A 591 -12.42 -38.79 -4.10
N HIS A 592 -11.34 -39.39 -3.57
CA HIS A 592 -10.81 -40.65 -4.11
C HIS A 592 -11.83 -41.78 -4.03
N ARG A 593 -12.56 -41.88 -2.91
CA ARG A 593 -13.64 -42.88 -2.78
C ARG A 593 -14.77 -42.67 -3.80
N VAL A 594 -15.15 -41.41 -4.07
CA VAL A 594 -16.17 -41.08 -5.08
C VAL A 594 -15.67 -41.49 -6.47
N ALA A 595 -14.42 -41.18 -6.81
CA ALA A 595 -13.81 -41.53 -8.07
C ALA A 595 -13.76 -43.05 -8.30
N GLU A 596 -13.37 -43.82 -7.27
CA GLU A 596 -13.37 -45.30 -7.33
C GLU A 596 -14.79 -45.86 -7.51
N THR A 597 -15.79 -45.32 -6.80
CA THR A 597 -17.17 -45.71 -6.90
C THR A 597 -17.73 -45.47 -8.31
N GLU A 598 -17.43 -44.28 -8.88
CA GLU A 598 -17.83 -43.92 -10.26
C GLU A 598 -17.19 -44.87 -11.29
N ALA A 599 -15.88 -45.12 -11.19
CA ALA A 599 -15.15 -46.01 -12.08
C ALA A 599 -15.68 -47.45 -12.00
N GLY A 600 -16.01 -47.95 -10.81
CA GLY A 600 -16.60 -49.27 -10.61
C GLY A 600 -17.99 -49.42 -11.28
N ILE A 601 -18.82 -48.38 -11.22
CA ILE A 601 -20.13 -48.39 -11.90
C ILE A 601 -19.95 -48.26 -13.41
N ALA A 602 -19.07 -47.42 -13.91
CA ALA A 602 -18.78 -47.33 -15.35
C ALA A 602 -18.32 -48.69 -15.93
N ALA A 603 -17.40 -49.36 -15.26
CA ALA A 603 -16.94 -50.69 -15.67
C ALA A 603 -18.06 -51.77 -15.64
N ALA A 604 -19.01 -51.66 -14.72
CA ALA A 604 -20.17 -52.57 -14.67
C ALA A 604 -21.21 -52.26 -15.77
N HIS A 605 -21.30 -51.03 -16.27
CA HIS A 605 -22.21 -50.59 -17.32
C HIS A 605 -21.68 -50.78 -18.73
N ASP A 606 -20.37 -50.88 -18.95
CA ASP A 606 -19.80 -51.26 -20.27
C ASP A 606 -20.25 -52.66 -20.71
N ALA A 607 -20.89 -53.41 -19.80
CA ALA A 607 -21.46 -54.74 -20.04
C ALA A 607 -22.99 -54.74 -20.32
N GLY A 608 -23.68 -53.59 -20.37
CA GLY A 608 -25.13 -53.51 -20.59
C GLY A 608 -25.66 -52.11 -20.95
N ASP A 609 -26.92 -52.03 -21.42
CA ASP A 609 -27.58 -50.76 -21.79
C ASP A 609 -27.62 -49.75 -20.65
N PRO A 610 -27.33 -48.45 -20.91
CA PRO A 610 -27.42 -47.41 -19.89
C PRO A 610 -28.86 -47.29 -19.36
N PRO A 611 -29.09 -47.19 -18.05
CA PRO A 611 -30.40 -47.03 -17.48
C PRO A 611 -31.06 -45.74 -17.99
N ALA A 612 -32.35 -45.82 -18.35
CA ALA A 612 -33.12 -44.63 -18.73
C ALA A 612 -33.10 -43.59 -17.60
N ALA A 613 -32.73 -42.35 -17.90
CA ALA A 613 -32.66 -41.27 -16.92
C ALA A 613 -34.06 -41.00 -16.34
N GLY A 614 -34.29 -41.42 -15.11
CA GLY A 614 -35.51 -41.14 -14.35
C GLY A 614 -35.61 -39.69 -13.93
N ARG A 615 -36.81 -39.19 -13.53
CA ARG A 615 -36.94 -37.88 -12.90
C ARG A 615 -36.20 -37.89 -11.55
N PRO A 616 -35.35 -36.85 -11.24
CA PRO A 616 -34.65 -36.75 -9.97
C PRO A 616 -35.62 -36.88 -8.77
N ASP A 617 -35.26 -37.68 -7.79
CA ASP A 617 -36.02 -37.78 -6.56
C ASP A 617 -35.80 -36.54 -5.63
N ALA A 618 -36.49 -36.51 -4.49
CA ALA A 618 -36.41 -35.36 -3.58
C ALA A 618 -35.00 -35.14 -3.02
N LEU A 619 -34.23 -36.23 -2.76
CA LEU A 619 -32.87 -36.13 -2.25
C LEU A 619 -31.90 -35.62 -3.32
N GLN A 620 -32.05 -36.10 -4.55
CA GLN A 620 -31.25 -35.67 -5.71
C GLN A 620 -31.50 -34.21 -6.07
N ARG A 621 -32.77 -33.77 -6.13
CA ARG A 621 -33.12 -32.33 -6.31
C ARG A 621 -32.54 -31.46 -5.22
N ARG A 622 -32.64 -31.88 -3.97
CA ARG A 622 -32.09 -31.14 -2.84
C ARG A 622 -30.57 -31.00 -2.93
N MET A 623 -29.84 -32.01 -3.41
CA MET A 623 -28.40 -31.92 -3.60
C MET A 623 -28.04 -30.92 -4.72
N GLN A 624 -28.77 -30.96 -5.84
CA GLN A 624 -28.59 -30.00 -6.94
C GLN A 624 -28.86 -28.57 -6.49
N ASP A 625 -29.92 -28.33 -5.69
CA ASP A 625 -30.26 -27.01 -5.13
C ASP A 625 -29.15 -26.51 -4.17
N TRP A 626 -28.61 -27.38 -3.32
CA TRP A 626 -27.50 -27.01 -2.43
C TRP A 626 -26.26 -26.62 -3.20
N LEU A 627 -25.93 -27.37 -4.25
CA LEU A 627 -24.77 -27.13 -5.11
C LEU A 627 -24.90 -25.77 -5.82
N ALA A 628 -26.04 -25.54 -6.48
CA ALA A 628 -26.31 -24.29 -7.18
C ALA A 628 -26.32 -23.08 -6.21
N THR A 629 -26.95 -23.23 -5.05
CA THR A 629 -27.02 -22.16 -4.04
C THR A 629 -25.66 -21.92 -3.39
N GLY A 630 -24.92 -22.99 -3.05
CA GLY A 630 -23.58 -22.90 -2.48
C GLY A 630 -22.59 -22.23 -3.42
N GLY A 631 -22.58 -22.63 -4.69
CA GLY A 631 -21.72 -22.03 -5.71
C GLY A 631 -22.00 -20.53 -5.90
N ARG A 632 -23.27 -20.12 -5.95
CA ARG A 632 -23.66 -18.70 -6.02
C ARG A 632 -23.21 -17.92 -4.78
N ARG A 633 -23.36 -18.49 -3.57
CA ARG A 633 -22.89 -17.85 -2.32
C ARG A 633 -21.39 -17.67 -2.29
N ILE A 634 -20.62 -18.72 -2.61
CA ILE A 634 -19.15 -18.65 -2.67
C ILE A 634 -18.73 -17.54 -3.65
N ALA A 635 -19.32 -17.50 -4.85
CA ALA A 635 -19.01 -16.45 -5.83
C ALA A 635 -19.40 -15.03 -5.35
N ALA A 636 -20.54 -14.90 -4.65
CA ALA A 636 -20.96 -13.61 -4.07
C ALA A 636 -19.99 -13.15 -2.97
N ASP A 637 -19.53 -14.06 -2.12
CA ASP A 637 -18.56 -13.76 -1.06
C ASP A 637 -17.21 -13.32 -1.66
N PHE A 638 -16.72 -13.97 -2.71
CA PHE A 638 -15.52 -13.53 -3.44
C PHE A 638 -15.68 -12.11 -4.00
N ARG A 639 -16.82 -11.79 -4.61
CA ARG A 639 -17.06 -10.46 -5.17
C ARG A 639 -17.07 -9.35 -4.12
N ARG A 640 -17.42 -9.69 -2.86
CA ARG A 640 -17.38 -8.78 -1.70
C ARG A 640 -16.04 -8.83 -0.95
N HIS A 641 -15.09 -9.66 -1.40
CA HIS A 641 -13.82 -9.93 -0.71
C HIS A 641 -13.97 -10.59 0.66
N ASP A 642 -15.11 -11.24 0.92
CA ASP A 642 -15.41 -12.02 2.14
C ASP A 642 -14.84 -13.44 2.03
N TYR A 643 -13.55 -13.58 1.75
CA TYR A 643 -12.91 -14.87 1.43
C TYR A 643 -13.11 -15.93 2.53
N HIS A 644 -13.12 -15.50 3.79
CA HIS A 644 -13.36 -16.37 4.94
C HIS A 644 -14.78 -16.96 4.94
N LEU A 645 -15.79 -16.20 4.51
CA LEU A 645 -17.17 -16.67 4.35
C LEU A 645 -17.29 -17.60 3.14
N ALA A 646 -16.59 -17.28 2.04
CA ALA A 646 -16.53 -18.15 0.87
C ALA A 646 -15.97 -19.54 1.23
N LEU A 647 -14.89 -19.60 2.02
CA LEU A 647 -14.33 -20.86 2.52
C LEU A 647 -15.30 -21.58 3.46
N LYS A 648 -15.99 -20.88 4.34
CA LYS A 648 -17.02 -21.45 5.22
C LYS A 648 -18.16 -22.07 4.42
N ASN A 649 -18.62 -21.39 3.35
CA ASN A 649 -19.66 -21.92 2.46
C ASN A 649 -19.18 -23.14 1.67
N LEU A 650 -17.90 -23.19 1.27
CA LEU A 650 -17.29 -24.38 0.67
C LEU A 650 -17.28 -25.57 1.63
N ALA A 651 -16.86 -25.35 2.88
CA ALA A 651 -16.87 -26.40 3.90
C ALA A 651 -18.29 -26.94 4.18
N PHE A 652 -19.27 -26.04 4.28
CA PHE A 652 -20.67 -26.41 4.43
C PHE A 652 -21.19 -27.24 3.23
N LEU A 653 -20.80 -26.88 2.01
CA LEU A 653 -21.17 -27.65 0.81
C LEU A 653 -20.56 -29.04 0.85
N PHE A 654 -19.31 -29.17 1.29
CA PHE A 654 -18.66 -30.48 1.50
C PHE A 654 -19.41 -31.36 2.51
N GLU A 655 -19.86 -30.80 3.64
CA GLU A 655 -20.69 -31.51 4.61
C GLU A 655 -22.02 -32.02 3.99
N ARG A 656 -22.62 -31.25 3.08
CA ARG A 656 -23.85 -31.67 2.35
C ARG A 656 -23.57 -32.82 1.39
N LEU A 657 -22.40 -32.82 0.71
CA LEU A 657 -21.99 -33.95 -0.13
C LEU A 657 -21.78 -35.22 0.69
N GLN A 658 -21.12 -35.10 1.85
CA GLN A 658 -20.95 -36.26 2.75
C GLN A 658 -22.28 -36.81 3.25
N ALA A 659 -23.25 -35.94 3.58
CA ALA A 659 -24.59 -36.35 3.99
C ALA A 659 -25.36 -37.03 2.86
N PHE A 660 -25.22 -36.55 1.61
CA PHE A 660 -25.80 -37.18 0.44
C PHE A 660 -25.20 -38.55 0.18
N ASP A 661 -23.88 -38.71 0.21
CA ASP A 661 -23.16 -39.98 0.08
C ASP A 661 -23.63 -40.97 1.15
N ALA A 662 -23.72 -40.55 2.42
CA ALA A 662 -24.21 -41.44 3.47
C ALA A 662 -25.67 -41.84 3.30
N ALA A 663 -26.54 -40.99 2.75
CA ALA A 663 -27.92 -41.33 2.45
C ALA A 663 -28.04 -42.28 1.26
N MET A 664 -27.23 -42.05 0.22
CA MET A 664 -27.14 -42.95 -0.94
C MET A 664 -26.70 -44.37 -0.56
N ARG A 665 -25.67 -44.52 0.27
CA ARG A 665 -25.15 -45.81 0.75
C ARG A 665 -26.14 -46.60 1.59
N ARG A 666 -27.10 -45.95 2.25
CA ARG A 666 -28.19 -46.63 2.95
C ARG A 666 -29.22 -47.26 2.02
N ARG A 667 -29.21 -46.84 0.74
CA ARG A 667 -30.00 -47.49 -0.34
C ARG A 667 -29.11 -48.58 -0.98
N ALA A 668 -29.18 -49.82 -0.54
CA ALA A 668 -28.37 -50.91 -1.09
C ALA A 668 -29.17 -51.71 -2.13
N PRO A 669 -28.66 -51.86 -3.38
CA PRO A 669 -27.44 -51.28 -3.97
C PRO A 669 -27.58 -49.78 -4.30
N PRO A 670 -26.46 -49.02 -4.36
CA PRO A 670 -26.48 -47.62 -4.83
C PRO A 670 -26.99 -47.54 -6.29
N ARG A 671 -27.84 -46.57 -6.58
CA ARG A 671 -28.30 -46.35 -7.96
C ARG A 671 -27.21 -45.65 -8.75
N ALA A 672 -27.02 -46.01 -10.02
CA ALA A 672 -26.09 -45.38 -10.94
C ALA A 672 -26.30 -43.84 -11.03
N GLU A 673 -27.57 -43.42 -11.06
CA GLU A 673 -27.97 -42.01 -11.09
C GLU A 673 -27.51 -41.25 -9.83
N ASP A 674 -27.60 -41.83 -8.62
CA ASP A 674 -27.14 -41.22 -7.37
C ASP A 674 -25.60 -41.03 -7.40
N VAL A 675 -24.88 -42.01 -7.93
CA VAL A 675 -23.41 -41.95 -8.06
C VAL A 675 -23.00 -40.89 -9.09
N ALA A 676 -23.69 -40.80 -10.23
CA ALA A 676 -23.44 -39.77 -11.24
C ALA A 676 -23.68 -38.37 -10.71
N ILE A 677 -24.75 -38.15 -9.90
CA ILE A 677 -25.02 -36.87 -9.24
C ILE A 677 -23.94 -36.56 -8.19
N LEU A 678 -23.52 -37.53 -7.37
CA LEU A 678 -22.47 -37.37 -6.39
C LEU A 678 -21.13 -36.99 -7.04
N ALA A 679 -20.75 -37.69 -8.11
CA ALA A 679 -19.52 -37.46 -8.86
C ALA A 679 -19.52 -36.08 -9.53
N GLY A 680 -20.62 -35.70 -10.18
CA GLY A 680 -20.78 -34.39 -10.80
C GLY A 680 -20.73 -33.27 -9.78
N ALA A 681 -21.37 -33.43 -8.60
CA ALA A 681 -21.32 -32.47 -7.51
C ALA A 681 -19.92 -32.38 -6.88
N THR A 682 -19.21 -33.49 -6.77
CA THR A 682 -17.83 -33.55 -6.28
C THR A 682 -16.86 -32.84 -7.24
N ARG A 683 -17.02 -33.00 -8.56
CA ARG A 683 -16.26 -32.21 -9.55
C ARG A 683 -16.46 -30.72 -9.39
N GLN A 684 -17.69 -30.26 -9.19
CA GLN A 684 -17.96 -28.84 -8.94
C GLN A 684 -17.36 -28.35 -7.61
N LEU A 685 -17.42 -29.16 -6.54
CA LEU A 685 -16.77 -28.82 -5.27
C LEU A 685 -15.25 -28.63 -5.45
N VAL A 686 -14.59 -29.51 -6.23
CA VAL A 686 -13.16 -29.42 -6.54
C VAL A 686 -12.84 -28.15 -7.32
N LEU A 687 -13.68 -27.76 -8.29
CA LEU A 687 -13.52 -26.49 -8.98
C LEU A 687 -13.68 -25.29 -8.02
N PHE A 688 -14.65 -25.30 -7.10
CA PHE A 688 -14.80 -24.26 -6.08
C PHE A 688 -13.62 -24.21 -5.10
N LEU A 689 -12.92 -25.34 -4.88
CA LEU A 689 -11.73 -25.41 -4.04
C LEU A 689 -10.50 -24.73 -4.69
N GLY A 690 -10.44 -24.67 -6.02
CA GLY A 690 -9.28 -24.21 -6.79
C GLY A 690 -8.66 -22.89 -6.32
N PRO A 691 -9.42 -21.82 -6.04
CA PRO A 691 -8.88 -20.57 -5.51
C PRO A 691 -8.26 -20.69 -4.11
N PHE A 692 -8.73 -21.60 -3.29
CA PHE A 692 -8.30 -21.73 -1.88
C PHE A 692 -7.09 -22.66 -1.71
N ALA A 693 -7.16 -23.85 -2.32
CA ALA A 693 -6.18 -24.92 -2.19
C ALA A 693 -5.85 -25.49 -3.58
N PRO A 694 -5.10 -24.73 -4.38
CA PRO A 694 -4.94 -25.02 -5.82
C PRO A 694 -4.23 -26.34 -6.12
N HIS A 695 -3.22 -26.72 -5.32
CA HIS A 695 -2.47 -27.97 -5.61
C HIS A 695 -3.35 -29.21 -5.36
N VAL A 696 -4.08 -29.21 -4.25
CA VAL A 696 -5.03 -30.28 -3.92
C VAL A 696 -6.15 -30.33 -4.95
N ALA A 697 -6.66 -29.17 -5.36
CA ALA A 697 -7.73 -29.11 -6.36
C ALA A 697 -7.32 -29.71 -7.70
N GLU A 698 -6.11 -29.42 -8.20
CA GLU A 698 -5.59 -30.01 -9.45
C GLU A 698 -5.49 -31.54 -9.34
N GLU A 699 -4.96 -32.07 -8.22
CA GLU A 699 -4.83 -33.51 -8.03
C GLU A 699 -6.17 -34.22 -7.99
N LEU A 700 -7.10 -33.66 -7.20
CA LEU A 700 -8.44 -34.24 -7.06
C LEU A 700 -9.24 -34.11 -8.36
N TRP A 701 -8.99 -33.06 -9.16
CA TRP A 701 -9.57 -32.90 -10.49
C TRP A 701 -9.15 -34.01 -11.43
N GLN A 702 -7.83 -34.31 -11.46
CA GLN A 702 -7.32 -35.47 -12.24
C GLN A 702 -7.90 -36.81 -11.76
N ALA A 703 -7.97 -37.01 -10.44
CA ALA A 703 -8.52 -38.23 -9.86
C ALA A 703 -9.99 -38.47 -10.28
N LEU A 704 -10.76 -37.42 -10.53
CA LEU A 704 -12.13 -37.43 -11.01
C LEU A 704 -12.23 -37.47 -12.56
N GLY A 705 -11.12 -37.67 -13.28
CA GLY A 705 -11.09 -37.66 -14.75
C GLY A 705 -11.34 -36.28 -15.36
N GLY A 706 -11.08 -35.19 -14.63
CA GLY A 706 -11.24 -33.83 -15.13
C GLY A 706 -10.22 -33.49 -16.21
N ALA A 707 -10.64 -32.78 -17.26
CA ALA A 707 -9.78 -32.36 -18.36
C ALA A 707 -9.10 -31.04 -18.09
N GLY A 708 -7.82 -30.90 -18.45
CA GLY A 708 -7.03 -29.67 -18.29
C GLY A 708 -6.75 -29.33 -16.84
N LEU A 709 -6.38 -28.07 -16.60
CA LEU A 709 -6.04 -27.54 -15.27
C LEU A 709 -7.25 -26.83 -14.63
N VAL A 710 -7.44 -27.01 -13.33
CA VAL A 710 -8.50 -26.34 -12.54
C VAL A 710 -8.45 -24.84 -12.68
N ALA A 711 -7.25 -24.26 -12.63
CA ALA A 711 -7.10 -22.81 -12.71
C ALA A 711 -7.41 -22.23 -14.11
N GLY A 712 -7.49 -23.08 -15.15
CA GLY A 712 -7.96 -22.73 -16.48
C GLY A 712 -9.44 -23.07 -16.73
N ALA A 713 -10.10 -23.77 -15.80
CA ALA A 713 -11.48 -24.19 -15.94
C ALA A 713 -12.46 -23.02 -15.63
N ALA A 714 -13.66 -23.09 -16.24
CA ALA A 714 -14.71 -22.13 -15.93
C ALA A 714 -15.32 -22.39 -14.54
N TRP A 715 -15.68 -21.32 -13.84
CA TRP A 715 -16.40 -21.39 -12.58
C TRP A 715 -17.79 -22.00 -12.80
N PRO A 716 -18.20 -23.04 -12.08
CA PRO A 716 -19.50 -23.67 -12.27
C PRO A 716 -20.67 -22.70 -12.04
N GLY A 717 -21.61 -22.64 -12.98
CA GLY A 717 -22.78 -21.77 -12.90
C GLY A 717 -22.48 -20.28 -13.12
N ALA A 718 -21.29 -19.93 -13.58
CA ALA A 718 -21.03 -18.59 -14.07
C ALA A 718 -21.70 -18.45 -15.45
N ASP A 719 -22.56 -17.44 -15.61
CA ASP A 719 -22.73 -16.81 -16.91
C ASP A 719 -21.34 -16.27 -17.27
N VAL A 720 -20.66 -16.92 -18.20
CA VAL A 720 -19.37 -16.46 -18.74
C VAL A 720 -19.60 -15.00 -19.12
N VAL A 721 -18.85 -14.07 -18.51
CA VAL A 721 -18.97 -12.64 -18.77
C VAL A 721 -18.65 -12.44 -20.26
N ARG A 722 -19.69 -12.54 -21.09
CA ARG A 722 -19.61 -12.23 -22.53
C ARG A 722 -19.48 -10.72 -22.64
N SER A 723 -18.50 -10.28 -23.39
CA SER A 723 -18.11 -8.90 -23.63
C SER A 723 -19.31 -7.96 -23.92
N SER A 724 -19.87 -7.35 -22.86
CA SER A 724 -20.70 -6.14 -22.97
C SER A 724 -20.02 -4.91 -22.35
N ALA A 725 -18.74 -5.03 -22.03
CA ALA A 725 -17.96 -3.96 -21.38
C ALA A 725 -17.62 -2.77 -22.30
N ALA A 726 -18.00 -2.79 -23.57
CA ALA A 726 -17.89 -1.60 -24.43
C ALA A 726 -18.91 -0.50 -24.10
N THR A 727 -20.01 -0.82 -23.41
CA THR A 727 -21.08 0.12 -23.10
C THR A 727 -20.92 0.75 -21.72
N ALA A 728 -20.40 0.04 -20.73
CA ALA A 728 -20.23 0.55 -19.36
C ALA A 728 -19.11 1.61 -19.19
N LYS A 729 -18.10 1.63 -20.09
CA LYS A 729 -17.06 2.68 -20.08
C LYS A 729 -17.57 4.05 -20.55
N ARG A 730 -18.70 4.12 -21.26
CA ARG A 730 -19.30 5.39 -21.72
C ARG A 730 -20.26 6.02 -20.69
N GLU A 731 -20.84 5.23 -19.80
CA GLU A 731 -21.81 5.74 -18.81
C GLU A 731 -21.18 6.13 -17.47
N ALA A 732 -19.95 5.71 -17.17
CA ALA A 732 -19.23 6.10 -15.96
C ALA A 732 -18.37 7.39 -16.12
N PHE A 733 -18.35 7.98 -17.33
CA PHE A 733 -17.60 9.21 -17.65
C PHE A 733 -18.45 10.26 -18.40
N ALA A 734 -19.79 10.14 -18.37
CA ALA A 734 -20.71 11.18 -18.82
C ALA A 734 -21.25 12.00 -17.65
#